data_616d815d8b6d6f4138596b3d319568f8
#
_entry.id   616d815d8b6d6f4138596b3d319568f8
#
_cell.length_a   1.000
_cell.length_b   1.000
_cell.length_c   1.000
_cell.angle_alpha   90.00
_cell.angle_beta   90.00
_cell.angle_gamma   90.00
#
_symmetry.space_group_name_H-M   'P 1'
#
loop_
_entity.id
_entity.type
_entity.pdbx_description
1 polymer ?
#
loop_
_entity_poly.entity_id
_entity_poly.type
_entity_poly.pdbx_seq_one_letter_code
_entity_poly.pdbx_strand_id
1 'polypeptide(L)'
;LRVVFDIESTGLLDSTAIDYTASPYKLKDTFKIHCIVAKDIDTGTIYKFVQEECYTKFPQWSKQVTMLIGANIINFDLLALKLALGLDYKIDDVDMFDGRPVVIYDTMIASKVLNPDRYGGHSIEAWGKTLGLEKIDWRAKAIEIGLIDKDAEKGAEFRVYHPEMLEYNVRDVEVNHKVYNALLKEWGDWPWQDAFKMEQKVAEIITRQEHRGFWFDKNFAEECVRDLDQKMEDIRKIVEPLIPPRPLAKTKQKEYTPPATQFLKSGAPSTHLKNFVAKHEGTLEEREDGWYATLLGKTHKLPIPCEPLISTEPGKLSSSANDSAHLKGWLVEKFKWQPSQYKERDLTCDAKKKKVTQEKFEAAVEKYVEQTLSSPFCKDRCEELEVSPKRLREKLLKHDIKRPLKVYTNPTLTVGQEKEIDPKLLEIADKFPHAKLVSDYFTYTHRRNSILGGGVDPDDEEEEPEKGFLSEPRLDIDGRIPTPAGTCDAATSRMKHRRVANISRTTSLYGPQMRSLFGVDVKDGFLQMAFDFDSLEAKMETHAVWKYPGGPEYGYSLTAEKPNDCHSVLARSITELLGRSFPRQSAKPVKYGCSYNAQPKRVAKTVGCSLEDGQVIFDAFWTQAAPLKLLKEAMQKYWEGPGQKKFIPAIDKRKLPIRSKGNVINSYLQSAGVICAKRAMVIHDKMLEKEGLSVDFFKDDWRNKDFCQQLIAYHDEAQYEVRRSAVKFKKFETEEEAKNFVDPEGKRWSDVIHNDKGWFRAYNRAGELAVQAVKMSGEYYKLNVELTAGYMIGTNWATCH
;
A
#
# COMPACT_ATOMS: atom_id res chain seq x y z
N LEU A 1 9.85 39.58 -5.12
CA LEU A 1 8.96 38.94 -6.08
C LEU A 1 8.31 37.70 -5.48
N ARG A 2 7.02 37.51 -5.75
CA ARG A 2 6.28 36.30 -5.44
C ARG A 2 6.00 35.58 -6.76
N VAL A 3 6.59 34.40 -6.96
CA VAL A 3 6.58 33.78 -8.29
C VAL A 3 6.06 32.34 -8.28
N VAL A 4 5.27 32.03 -9.30
CA VAL A 4 5.04 30.65 -9.71
C VAL A 4 6.14 30.26 -10.69
N PHE A 5 6.83 29.15 -10.44
CA PHE A 5 7.93 28.74 -11.30
C PHE A 5 7.93 27.22 -11.55
N ASP A 6 8.65 26.82 -12.58
CA ASP A 6 8.83 25.45 -13.00
C ASP A 6 10.14 25.29 -13.77
N ILE A 7 10.73 24.09 -13.75
CA ILE A 7 12.01 23.74 -14.33
C ILE A 7 11.84 22.58 -15.30
N GLU A 8 12.43 22.71 -16.50
CA GLU A 8 12.62 21.58 -17.41
C GLU A 8 14.09 21.17 -17.48
N SER A 9 14.36 19.88 -17.45
CA SER A 9 15.71 19.31 -17.42
C SER A 9 15.83 18.06 -18.27
N THR A 10 17.04 17.55 -18.42
CA THR A 10 17.34 16.35 -19.22
C THR A 10 16.68 15.07 -18.72
N GLY A 11 16.11 15.05 -17.51
CA GLY A 11 15.43 13.91 -16.91
C GLY A 11 15.23 14.07 -15.41
N LEU A 12 14.90 12.97 -14.74
CA LEU A 12 14.66 12.94 -13.30
C LEU A 12 15.98 12.91 -12.50
N LEU A 13 15.90 13.32 -11.24
CA LEU A 13 17.02 13.23 -10.28
C LEU A 13 17.10 11.82 -9.67
N ASP A 14 17.33 10.82 -10.49
CA ASP A 14 17.48 9.41 -10.12
C ASP A 14 18.91 8.89 -10.39
N SER A 15 19.09 7.57 -10.47
CA SER A 15 20.39 6.96 -10.73
C SER A 15 20.97 7.26 -12.13
N THR A 16 20.19 7.81 -13.04
CA THR A 16 20.69 8.27 -14.34
C THR A 16 21.39 9.62 -14.23
N ALA A 17 20.94 10.48 -13.31
CA ALA A 17 21.44 11.82 -13.07
C ALA A 17 22.39 11.93 -11.86
N ILE A 18 22.30 11.01 -10.89
CA ILE A 18 23.07 11.07 -9.63
C ILE A 18 24.02 9.88 -9.54
N ASP A 19 25.27 10.16 -9.16
CA ASP A 19 26.26 9.16 -8.75
C ASP A 19 26.10 8.88 -7.25
N TYR A 20 25.40 7.79 -6.91
CA TYR A 20 25.20 7.33 -5.55
C TYR A 20 26.39 6.57 -4.95
N THR A 21 27.43 6.30 -5.73
CA THR A 21 28.65 5.66 -5.24
C THR A 21 29.64 6.66 -4.61
N ALA A 22 29.48 7.93 -4.89
CA ALA A 22 30.31 8.99 -4.35
C ALA A 22 29.93 9.38 -2.90
N SER A 23 30.87 9.96 -2.15
CA SER A 23 30.61 10.60 -0.85
C SER A 23 31.31 11.96 -0.83
N PRO A 24 30.57 13.08 -0.88
CA PRO A 24 29.11 13.20 -1.07
C PRO A 24 28.62 12.69 -2.43
N TYR A 25 27.29 12.40 -2.55
CA TYR A 25 26.66 12.09 -3.83
C TYR A 25 26.87 13.23 -4.83
N LYS A 26 27.05 12.89 -6.10
CA LYS A 26 27.37 13.89 -7.13
C LYS A 26 26.35 13.90 -8.24
N LEU A 27 25.98 15.09 -8.67
CA LEU A 27 25.23 15.25 -9.92
C LEU A 27 26.15 14.92 -11.09
N LYS A 28 25.69 14.08 -12.02
CA LYS A 28 26.43 13.71 -13.23
C LYS A 28 26.35 14.83 -14.26
N ASP A 29 27.37 14.97 -15.08
CA ASP A 29 27.43 15.98 -16.16
C ASP A 29 26.33 15.81 -17.23
N THR A 30 25.68 14.64 -17.26
CA THR A 30 24.54 14.35 -18.13
C THR A 30 23.28 15.09 -17.73
N PHE A 31 23.13 15.51 -16.45
CA PHE A 31 22.00 16.31 -16.02
C PHE A 31 22.19 17.78 -16.35
N LYS A 32 21.25 18.35 -17.07
CA LYS A 32 21.22 19.79 -17.42
C LYS A 32 19.84 20.35 -17.20
N ILE A 33 19.77 21.60 -16.72
CA ILE A 33 18.55 22.39 -16.72
C ILE A 33 18.41 23.04 -18.10
N HIS A 34 17.33 22.78 -18.79
CA HIS A 34 17.05 23.31 -20.14
C HIS A 34 16.45 24.70 -20.10
N CYS A 35 15.46 24.89 -19.25
CA CYS A 35 14.85 26.20 -19.03
C CYS A 35 14.21 26.32 -17.66
N ILE A 36 14.13 27.54 -17.17
CA ILE A 36 13.40 27.94 -15.97
C ILE A 36 12.44 29.05 -16.36
N VAL A 37 11.16 28.87 -16.00
CA VAL A 37 10.16 29.91 -16.22
C VAL A 37 9.61 30.33 -14.87
N ALA A 38 9.51 31.64 -14.64
CA ALA A 38 8.95 32.20 -13.42
C ALA A 38 7.94 33.30 -13.77
N LYS A 39 6.75 33.24 -13.18
CA LYS A 39 5.69 34.26 -13.36
C LYS A 39 5.46 34.98 -12.04
N ASP A 40 5.68 36.27 -12.01
CA ASP A 40 5.30 37.13 -10.90
C ASP A 40 3.78 37.18 -10.78
N ILE A 41 3.25 36.79 -9.62
CA ILE A 41 1.81 36.72 -9.36
C ILE A 41 1.20 38.12 -9.16
N ASP A 42 2.00 39.14 -8.85
CA ASP A 42 1.54 40.52 -8.58
C ASP A 42 1.43 41.34 -9.87
N THR A 43 2.42 41.18 -10.75
CA THR A 43 2.48 41.95 -12.01
C THR A 43 2.08 41.17 -13.26
N GLY A 44 2.07 39.85 -13.17
CA GLY A 44 1.85 38.97 -14.32
C GLY A 44 3.08 38.82 -15.23
N THR A 45 4.21 39.44 -14.91
CA THR A 45 5.43 39.42 -15.72
C THR A 45 6.01 37.99 -15.72
N ILE A 46 6.37 37.52 -16.93
CA ILE A 46 6.98 36.21 -17.12
C ILE A 46 8.47 36.40 -17.39
N TYR A 47 9.29 35.76 -16.55
CA TYR A 47 10.75 35.67 -16.68
C TYR A 47 11.09 34.32 -17.27
N LYS A 48 11.96 34.29 -18.27
CA LYS A 48 12.39 33.09 -19.00
C LYS A 48 13.90 33.03 -18.95
N PHE A 49 14.45 31.90 -18.56
CA PHE A 49 15.89 31.60 -18.54
C PHE A 49 16.10 30.32 -19.33
N VAL A 50 17.01 30.36 -20.32
CA VAL A 50 17.19 29.25 -21.26
C VAL A 50 18.65 28.84 -21.29
N GLN A 51 18.90 27.52 -21.17
CA GLN A 51 20.24 26.91 -21.23
C GLN A 51 21.26 27.65 -20.33
N GLU A 52 22.30 28.29 -20.88
CA GLU A 52 23.32 29.03 -20.11
C GLU A 52 22.74 30.11 -19.21
N GLU A 53 21.62 30.71 -19.54
CA GLU A 53 20.97 31.71 -18.68
C GLU A 53 20.44 31.13 -17.37
N CYS A 54 20.08 29.84 -17.35
CA CYS A 54 19.72 29.13 -16.12
C CYS A 54 20.87 29.14 -15.11
N TYR A 55 22.13 29.10 -15.60
CA TYR A 55 23.30 29.00 -14.74
C TYR A 55 23.95 30.39 -14.45
N THR A 56 23.79 31.34 -15.35
CA THR A 56 24.48 32.65 -15.25
C THR A 56 23.56 33.76 -14.73
N LYS A 57 22.30 33.84 -15.19
CA LYS A 57 21.37 34.92 -14.86
C LYS A 57 20.39 34.56 -13.74
N PHE A 58 19.84 33.34 -13.74
CA PHE A 58 18.84 32.93 -12.77
C PHE A 58 19.31 33.01 -11.32
N PRO A 59 20.53 32.56 -10.93
CA PRO A 59 21.01 32.64 -9.55
C PRO A 59 21.03 34.08 -9.00
N GLN A 60 21.40 35.06 -9.80
CA GLN A 60 21.37 36.46 -9.38
C GLN A 60 19.96 37.01 -9.31
N TRP A 61 19.12 36.65 -10.28
CA TRP A 61 17.70 37.07 -10.31
C TRP A 61 16.92 36.48 -9.13
N SER A 62 17.15 35.21 -8.76
CA SER A 62 16.45 34.49 -7.69
C SER A 62 16.60 35.18 -6.31
N LYS A 63 17.64 36.00 -6.12
CA LYS A 63 17.85 36.75 -4.88
C LYS A 63 16.74 37.77 -4.58
N GLN A 64 15.92 38.12 -5.56
CA GLN A 64 14.76 39.03 -5.39
C GLN A 64 13.49 38.27 -4.94
N VAL A 65 13.50 36.95 -5.03
CA VAL A 65 12.32 36.13 -4.77
C VAL A 65 12.09 36.05 -3.26
N THR A 66 10.88 36.35 -2.85
CA THR A 66 10.41 36.22 -1.46
C THR A 66 9.39 35.10 -1.26
N MET A 67 8.81 34.61 -2.38
CA MET A 67 7.91 33.45 -2.36
C MET A 67 8.07 32.64 -3.64
N LEU A 68 8.31 31.34 -3.46
CA LEU A 68 8.36 30.34 -4.53
C LEU A 68 7.10 29.48 -4.48
N ILE A 69 6.41 29.38 -5.59
CA ILE A 69 5.19 28.56 -5.75
C ILE A 69 5.46 27.58 -6.87
N GLY A 70 5.35 26.27 -6.62
CA GLY A 70 5.55 25.24 -7.63
C GLY A 70 4.72 24.00 -7.36
N ALA A 71 4.61 23.12 -8.31
CA ALA A 71 3.90 21.85 -8.13
C ALA A 71 4.90 20.71 -7.93
N ASN A 72 4.87 20.05 -6.79
CA ASN A 72 5.87 19.05 -6.38
C ASN A 72 7.30 19.64 -6.28
N ILE A 73 7.35 20.93 -6.01
CA ILE A 73 8.57 21.76 -5.98
C ILE A 73 9.62 21.20 -5.00
N ILE A 74 9.19 20.64 -3.87
CA ILE A 74 10.06 20.14 -2.79
C ILE A 74 10.82 18.88 -3.23
N ASN A 75 10.16 18.00 -3.95
CA ASN A 75 10.74 16.70 -4.32
C ASN A 75 11.65 16.80 -5.56
N PHE A 76 11.51 17.84 -6.38
CA PHE A 76 12.27 17.95 -7.63
C PHE A 76 12.96 19.30 -7.80
N ASP A 77 12.21 20.38 -7.96
CA ASP A 77 12.75 21.67 -8.40
C ASP A 77 13.77 22.26 -7.41
N LEU A 78 13.45 22.26 -6.11
CA LEU A 78 14.37 22.79 -5.11
C LEU A 78 15.65 21.95 -5.02
N LEU A 79 15.55 20.64 -5.21
CA LEU A 79 16.72 19.77 -5.25
C LEU A 79 17.54 20.00 -6.53
N ALA A 80 16.90 20.17 -7.69
CA ALA A 80 17.57 20.51 -8.94
C ALA A 80 18.32 21.84 -8.83
N LEU A 81 17.69 22.87 -8.24
CA LEU A 81 18.32 24.18 -7.98
C LEU A 81 19.54 24.04 -7.06
N LYS A 82 19.42 23.22 -6.00
CA LYS A 82 20.53 22.97 -5.08
C LYS A 82 21.71 22.28 -5.76
N LEU A 83 21.43 21.20 -6.49
CA LEU A 83 22.49 20.36 -7.07
C LEU A 83 23.15 20.99 -8.29
N ALA A 84 22.37 21.63 -9.18
CA ALA A 84 22.88 22.19 -10.42
C ALA A 84 23.39 23.64 -10.28
N LEU A 85 22.79 24.41 -9.36
CA LEU A 85 23.07 25.87 -9.25
C LEU A 85 23.58 26.28 -7.86
N GLY A 86 23.66 25.38 -6.89
CA GLY A 86 24.08 25.69 -5.52
C GLY A 86 23.07 26.54 -4.72
N LEU A 87 21.82 26.62 -5.17
CA LEU A 87 20.76 27.39 -4.53
C LEU A 87 20.01 26.54 -3.50
N ASP A 88 20.40 26.61 -2.23
CA ASP A 88 19.89 25.78 -1.15
C ASP A 88 18.73 26.46 -0.42
N TYR A 89 17.50 26.05 -0.73
CA TYR A 89 16.26 26.44 -0.05
C TYR A 89 15.96 25.47 1.08
N LYS A 90 15.79 26.01 2.30
CA LYS A 90 15.50 25.21 3.50
C LYS A 90 14.03 25.34 3.91
N ILE A 91 13.41 24.23 4.16
CA ILE A 91 12.03 24.13 4.68
C ILE A 91 12.08 23.94 6.19
N ASP A 92 11.52 24.90 6.92
CA ASP A 92 11.40 24.86 8.37
C ASP A 92 10.15 25.62 8.83
N ASP A 93 10.06 25.95 10.13
CA ASP A 93 9.00 26.81 10.66
C ASP A 93 8.98 28.16 9.89
N VAL A 94 10.16 28.70 9.62
CA VAL A 94 10.38 29.79 8.66
C VAL A 94 11.30 29.26 7.57
N ASP A 95 10.79 29.15 6.34
CA ASP A 95 11.60 28.72 5.19
C ASP A 95 12.68 29.76 4.89
N MET A 96 13.88 29.33 4.51
CA MET A 96 15.06 30.19 4.37
C MET A 96 15.75 29.99 3.01
N PHE A 97 16.27 31.07 2.46
CA PHE A 97 17.16 31.07 1.30
C PHE A 97 18.27 32.10 1.48
N ASP A 98 19.53 31.71 1.40
CA ASP A 98 20.69 32.58 1.53
C ASP A 98 20.62 33.48 2.79
N GLY A 99 20.23 32.87 3.95
CA GLY A 99 20.09 33.56 5.22
C GLY A 99 18.87 34.49 5.33
N ARG A 100 17.97 34.51 4.36
CA ARG A 100 16.78 35.37 4.32
C ARG A 100 15.51 34.53 4.38
N PRO A 101 14.44 35.03 5.07
CA PRO A 101 13.14 34.40 5.02
C PRO A 101 12.59 34.37 3.58
N VAL A 102 12.06 33.22 3.17
CA VAL A 102 11.34 33.01 1.92
C VAL A 102 10.10 32.19 2.23
N VAL A 103 9.08 32.26 1.39
CA VAL A 103 7.91 31.37 1.50
C VAL A 103 7.98 30.33 0.40
N ILE A 104 7.92 29.04 0.78
CA ILE A 104 7.82 27.94 -0.16
C ILE A 104 6.39 27.41 -0.13
N TYR A 105 5.76 27.31 -1.30
CA TYR A 105 4.38 26.87 -1.43
C TYR A 105 4.26 25.79 -2.49
N ASP A 106 4.15 24.53 -2.03
CA ASP A 106 3.92 23.40 -2.92
C ASP A 106 2.41 23.26 -3.19
N THR A 107 2.00 23.52 -4.44
CA THR A 107 0.57 23.47 -4.84
C THR A 107 0.01 22.05 -4.83
N MET A 108 0.85 21.02 -5.07
CA MET A 108 0.42 19.61 -4.99
C MET A 108 0.14 19.22 -3.54
N ILE A 109 1.01 19.57 -2.59
CA ILE A 109 0.79 19.34 -1.17
C ILE A 109 -0.43 20.10 -0.69
N ALA A 110 -0.57 21.39 -1.03
CA ALA A 110 -1.75 22.17 -0.69
C ALA A 110 -3.04 21.53 -1.21
N SER A 111 -3.04 21.09 -2.48
CA SER A 111 -4.19 20.41 -3.09
C SER A 111 -4.60 19.15 -2.33
N LYS A 112 -3.61 18.34 -1.87
CA LYS A 112 -3.85 17.12 -1.09
C LYS A 112 -4.32 17.41 0.33
N VAL A 113 -3.74 18.40 0.99
CA VAL A 113 -4.14 18.81 2.35
C VAL A 113 -5.57 19.34 2.37
N LEU A 114 -5.93 20.17 1.40
CA LEU A 114 -7.26 20.75 1.30
C LEU A 114 -8.34 19.73 0.95
N ASN A 115 -8.03 18.79 0.04
CA ASN A 115 -8.97 17.76 -0.39
C ASN A 115 -8.24 16.51 -0.92
N PRO A 116 -7.88 15.53 -0.07
CA PRO A 116 -7.17 14.32 -0.51
C PRO A 116 -7.99 13.43 -1.45
N ASP A 117 -9.32 13.57 -1.48
CA ASP A 117 -10.24 12.84 -2.37
C ASP A 117 -10.61 13.65 -3.63
N ARG A 118 -9.75 14.57 -4.07
CA ARG A 118 -10.03 15.45 -5.21
C ARG A 118 -10.32 14.65 -6.48
N TYR A 119 -11.47 14.93 -7.07
CA TYR A 119 -11.84 14.34 -8.36
C TYR A 119 -10.85 14.76 -9.45
N GLY A 120 -10.39 13.80 -10.25
CA GLY A 120 -9.39 14.00 -11.29
C GLY A 120 -7.93 13.93 -10.80
N GLY A 121 -7.67 14.10 -9.49
CA GLY A 121 -6.33 14.03 -8.89
C GLY A 121 -5.72 15.41 -8.62
N HIS A 122 -4.41 15.43 -8.34
CA HIS A 122 -3.68 16.60 -7.85
C HIS A 122 -2.60 17.11 -8.82
N SER A 123 -2.38 16.43 -9.95
CA SER A 123 -1.41 16.86 -10.96
C SER A 123 -1.84 18.15 -11.66
N ILE A 124 -0.87 18.90 -12.20
CA ILE A 124 -1.14 20.09 -13.03
C ILE A 124 -2.07 19.73 -14.19
N GLU A 125 -1.87 18.56 -14.81
CA GLU A 125 -2.75 18.06 -15.89
C GLU A 125 -4.21 17.92 -15.44
N ALA A 126 -4.43 17.30 -14.28
CA ALA A 126 -5.78 17.10 -13.73
C ALA A 126 -6.46 18.44 -13.39
N TRP A 127 -5.70 19.36 -12.80
CA TRP A 127 -6.16 20.72 -12.52
C TRP A 127 -6.41 21.51 -13.79
N GLY A 128 -5.54 21.42 -14.80
CA GLY A 128 -5.71 22.08 -16.08
C GLY A 128 -7.04 21.74 -16.75
N LYS A 129 -7.40 20.45 -16.78
CA LYS A 129 -8.71 19.98 -17.24
C LYS A 129 -9.87 20.58 -16.45
N THR A 130 -9.71 20.68 -15.12
CA THR A 130 -10.74 21.23 -14.23
C THR A 130 -10.91 22.75 -14.42
N LEU A 131 -9.80 23.48 -14.67
CA LEU A 131 -9.76 24.94 -14.78
C LEU A 131 -9.93 25.46 -16.22
N GLY A 132 -10.09 24.57 -17.21
CA GLY A 132 -10.25 24.92 -18.62
C GLY A 132 -8.97 25.54 -19.24
N LEU A 133 -7.79 25.19 -18.73
CA LEU A 133 -6.50 25.53 -19.31
C LEU A 133 -5.63 24.27 -19.29
N GLU A 134 -5.72 23.45 -20.34
CA GLU A 134 -5.03 22.18 -20.39
C GLU A 134 -3.51 22.36 -20.61
N LYS A 135 -2.76 21.47 -20.00
CA LYS A 135 -1.33 21.29 -20.20
C LYS A 135 -1.04 20.83 -21.63
N ILE A 136 0.08 21.25 -22.20
CA ILE A 136 0.56 20.71 -23.47
C ILE A 136 1.02 19.27 -23.26
N ASP A 137 0.64 18.36 -24.15
CA ASP A 137 1.23 17.01 -24.18
C ASP A 137 2.60 17.10 -24.88
N TRP A 138 3.67 17.28 -24.07
CA TRP A 138 5.01 17.48 -24.59
C TRP A 138 5.51 16.25 -25.39
N ARG A 139 5.20 15.03 -24.95
CA ARG A 139 5.61 13.85 -25.71
C ARG A 139 4.95 13.78 -27.10
N ALA A 140 3.64 14.03 -27.16
CA ALA A 140 2.93 14.09 -28.46
C ALA A 140 3.51 15.19 -29.34
N LYS A 141 3.82 16.36 -28.77
CA LYS A 141 4.44 17.47 -29.47
C LYS A 141 5.85 17.16 -29.94
N ALA A 142 6.66 16.51 -29.13
CA ALA A 142 8.03 16.08 -29.48
C ALA A 142 8.04 15.08 -30.64
N ILE A 143 7.06 14.18 -30.73
CA ILE A 143 6.87 13.29 -31.88
C ILE A 143 6.44 14.08 -33.11
N GLU A 144 5.47 14.99 -32.97
CA GLU A 144 4.96 15.83 -34.08
C GLU A 144 6.08 16.63 -34.75
N ILE A 145 6.97 17.22 -33.97
CA ILE A 145 8.09 18.03 -34.47
C ILE A 145 9.34 17.19 -34.86
N GLY A 146 9.28 15.86 -34.76
CA GLY A 146 10.37 14.99 -35.11
C GLY A 146 11.55 15.00 -34.14
N LEU A 147 11.36 15.44 -32.89
CA LEU A 147 12.41 15.44 -31.87
C LEU A 147 12.69 14.02 -31.35
N ILE A 148 11.68 13.18 -31.29
CA ILE A 148 11.77 11.77 -30.91
C ILE A 148 10.90 10.90 -31.81
N ASP A 149 11.24 9.62 -31.93
CA ASP A 149 10.42 8.62 -32.59
C ASP A 149 9.23 8.20 -31.70
N LYS A 150 8.16 7.69 -32.34
CA LYS A 150 6.96 7.23 -31.63
C LYS A 150 7.27 6.11 -30.62
N ASP A 151 8.23 5.24 -30.95
CA ASP A 151 8.64 4.09 -30.15
C ASP A 151 9.81 4.42 -29.20
N ALA A 152 10.21 5.70 -29.10
CA ALA A 152 11.25 6.14 -28.17
C ALA A 152 10.86 5.84 -26.73
N GLU A 153 11.83 5.51 -25.89
CA GLU A 153 11.58 5.25 -24.47
C GLU A 153 10.99 6.47 -23.76
N LYS A 154 10.25 6.22 -22.68
CA LYS A 154 9.64 7.29 -21.89
C LYS A 154 10.72 8.18 -21.27
N GLY A 155 10.59 9.50 -21.46
CA GLY A 155 11.55 10.50 -20.98
C GLY A 155 12.56 10.94 -22.07
N ALA A 156 12.62 10.25 -23.24
CA ALA A 156 13.47 10.65 -24.36
C ALA A 156 13.17 12.07 -24.86
N GLU A 157 11.92 12.52 -24.71
CA GLU A 157 11.43 13.84 -25.06
C GLU A 157 12.09 14.98 -24.27
N PHE A 158 12.76 14.66 -23.15
CA PHE A 158 13.45 15.64 -22.30
C PHE A 158 14.98 15.64 -22.46
N ARG A 159 15.56 14.75 -23.25
CA ARG A 159 17.04 14.62 -23.35
C ARG A 159 17.71 15.83 -23.99
N VAL A 160 17.02 16.50 -24.89
CA VAL A 160 17.59 17.63 -25.65
C VAL A 160 16.63 18.82 -25.56
N TYR A 161 17.20 20.02 -25.34
CA TYR A 161 16.42 21.23 -25.36
C TYR A 161 15.84 21.51 -26.76
N HIS A 162 14.59 21.92 -26.81
CA HIS A 162 13.95 22.46 -28.02
C HIS A 162 13.15 23.74 -27.66
N PRO A 163 13.08 24.77 -28.52
CA PRO A 163 12.32 26.00 -28.22
C PRO A 163 10.86 25.79 -27.82
N GLU A 164 10.18 24.80 -28.40
CA GLU A 164 8.81 24.42 -28.02
C GLU A 164 8.69 23.91 -26.57
N MET A 165 9.77 23.38 -25.97
CA MET A 165 9.84 23.03 -24.56
C MET A 165 9.70 24.25 -23.64
N LEU A 166 10.20 25.40 -24.07
CA LEU A 166 10.00 26.65 -23.33
C LEU A 166 8.54 27.07 -23.29
N GLU A 167 7.80 26.91 -24.39
CA GLU A 167 6.37 27.24 -24.44
C GLU A 167 5.55 26.21 -23.63
N TYR A 168 5.99 24.97 -23.61
CA TYR A 168 5.43 23.92 -22.71
C TYR A 168 5.60 24.33 -21.23
N ASN A 169 6.80 24.74 -20.80
CA ASN A 169 7.08 25.20 -19.45
C ASN A 169 6.28 26.49 -19.10
N VAL A 170 6.19 27.45 -20.02
CA VAL A 170 5.32 28.65 -19.82
C VAL A 170 3.88 28.23 -19.55
N ARG A 171 3.36 27.24 -20.30
CA ARG A 171 2.01 26.75 -20.11
C ARG A 171 1.85 26.10 -18.74
N ASP A 172 2.82 25.30 -18.26
CA ASP A 172 2.78 24.66 -16.95
C ASP A 172 2.76 25.71 -15.83
N VAL A 173 3.55 26.76 -15.91
CA VAL A 173 3.56 27.88 -14.97
C VAL A 173 2.21 28.62 -14.99
N GLU A 174 1.59 28.84 -16.16
CA GLU A 174 0.27 29.48 -16.26
C GLU A 174 -0.84 28.63 -15.65
N VAL A 175 -0.84 27.33 -15.91
CA VAL A 175 -1.79 26.39 -15.29
C VAL A 175 -1.61 26.41 -13.78
N ASN A 176 -0.36 26.28 -13.29
CA ASN A 176 -0.07 26.26 -11.86
C ASN A 176 -0.44 27.58 -11.16
N HIS A 177 -0.30 28.73 -11.83
CA HIS A 177 -0.79 30.01 -11.31
C HIS A 177 -2.32 30.00 -11.10
N LYS A 178 -3.08 29.44 -12.04
CA LYS A 178 -4.54 29.25 -11.85
C LYS A 178 -4.83 28.27 -10.71
N VAL A 179 -4.05 27.19 -10.58
CA VAL A 179 -4.16 26.23 -9.47
C VAL A 179 -3.93 26.92 -8.14
N TYR A 180 -2.87 27.69 -8.00
CA TYR A 180 -2.58 28.47 -6.80
C TYR A 180 -3.77 29.38 -6.40
N ASN A 181 -4.32 30.13 -7.36
CA ASN A 181 -5.46 31.00 -7.12
C ASN A 181 -6.73 30.22 -6.72
N ALA A 182 -6.96 29.05 -7.30
CA ALA A 182 -8.06 28.17 -6.91
C ALA A 182 -7.89 27.61 -5.50
N LEU A 183 -6.67 27.19 -5.15
CA LEU A 183 -6.33 26.69 -3.81
C LEU A 183 -6.46 27.77 -2.75
N LEU A 184 -6.07 29.02 -3.02
CA LEU A 184 -6.27 30.14 -2.10
C LEU A 184 -7.76 30.40 -1.80
N LYS A 185 -8.63 30.28 -2.81
CA LYS A 185 -10.09 30.40 -2.60
C LYS A 185 -10.63 29.25 -1.75
N GLU A 186 -10.13 28.02 -1.97
CA GLU A 186 -10.53 26.84 -1.19
C GLU A 186 -9.98 26.90 0.24
N TRP A 187 -8.81 27.50 0.43
CA TRP A 187 -8.19 27.70 1.75
C TRP A 187 -9.11 28.49 2.67
N GLY A 188 -9.60 29.64 2.21
CA GLY A 188 -10.49 30.52 2.98
C GLY A 188 -9.91 30.82 4.36
N ASP A 189 -10.79 31.01 5.37
CA ASP A 189 -10.43 31.35 6.75
C ASP A 189 -10.18 30.12 7.64
N TRP A 190 -10.17 28.90 7.08
CA TRP A 190 -9.96 27.69 7.87
C TRP A 190 -8.47 27.52 8.26
N PRO A 191 -8.12 27.11 9.48
CA PRO A 191 -6.75 27.08 9.99
C PRO A 191 -5.92 25.87 9.46
N TRP A 192 -5.57 25.89 8.19
CA TRP A 192 -4.77 24.84 7.52
C TRP A 192 -3.26 24.92 7.79
N GLN A 193 -2.78 26.05 8.32
CA GLN A 193 -1.36 26.41 8.32
C GLN A 193 -0.46 25.34 8.94
N ASP A 194 -0.83 24.82 10.10
CA ASP A 194 -0.02 23.79 10.79
C ASP A 194 0.06 22.50 9.99
N ALA A 195 -1.08 22.04 9.45
CA ALA A 195 -1.15 20.85 8.59
C ALA A 195 -0.29 21.00 7.33
N PHE A 196 -0.40 22.14 6.65
CA PHE A 196 0.34 22.41 5.42
C PHE A 196 1.86 22.46 5.65
N LYS A 197 2.32 23.21 6.64
CA LYS A 197 3.74 23.30 6.99
C LYS A 197 4.33 21.96 7.39
N MET A 198 3.60 21.19 8.19
CA MET A 198 4.02 19.85 8.57
C MET A 198 4.19 18.95 7.32
N GLU A 199 3.22 18.95 6.40
CA GLU A 199 3.30 18.09 5.21
C GLU A 199 4.44 18.52 4.27
N GLN A 200 4.77 19.81 4.16
CA GLN A 200 5.94 20.26 3.40
C GLN A 200 7.26 19.77 4.02
N LYS A 201 7.40 19.84 5.35
CA LYS A 201 8.60 19.33 6.04
C LYS A 201 8.70 17.81 5.93
N VAL A 202 7.56 17.11 6.05
CA VAL A 202 7.51 15.65 5.81
C VAL A 202 7.93 15.33 4.38
N ALA A 203 7.51 16.09 3.38
CA ALA A 203 7.92 15.86 1.98
C ALA A 203 9.45 16.01 1.81
N GLU A 204 10.08 16.99 2.44
CA GLU A 204 11.54 17.16 2.44
C GLU A 204 12.24 15.94 3.08
N ILE A 205 11.77 15.47 4.24
CA ILE A 205 12.32 14.29 4.92
C ILE A 205 12.19 13.04 4.02
N ILE A 206 11.02 12.86 3.37
CA ILE A 206 10.78 11.73 2.45
C ILE A 206 11.67 11.84 1.19
N THR A 207 11.94 13.04 0.69
CA THR A 207 12.88 13.23 -0.43
C THR A 207 14.29 12.78 -0.05
N ARG A 208 14.79 13.13 1.14
CA ARG A 208 16.08 12.64 1.65
C ARG A 208 16.09 11.12 1.83
N GLN A 209 15.00 10.55 2.37
CA GLN A 209 14.78 9.11 2.51
C GLN A 209 14.86 8.40 1.14
N GLU A 210 14.19 8.91 0.12
CA GLU A 210 14.17 8.36 -1.24
C GLU A 210 15.56 8.34 -1.86
N HIS A 211 16.29 9.47 -1.79
CA HIS A 211 17.65 9.57 -2.32
C HIS A 211 18.64 8.69 -1.54
N ARG A 212 18.48 8.55 -0.24
CA ARG A 212 19.30 7.57 0.50
C ARG A 212 18.97 6.14 0.08
N GLY A 213 17.70 5.79 0.02
CA GLY A 213 17.22 4.44 -0.27
C GLY A 213 17.50 3.45 0.86
N PHE A 214 16.76 2.36 0.88
CA PHE A 214 16.91 1.27 1.84
C PHE A 214 17.86 0.22 1.25
N TRP A 215 18.92 -0.15 1.99
CA TRP A 215 19.81 -1.23 1.57
C TRP A 215 19.03 -2.55 1.48
N PHE A 216 19.30 -3.31 0.42
CA PHE A 216 18.59 -4.54 0.12
C PHE A 216 19.58 -5.67 -0.15
N ASP A 217 19.42 -6.77 0.57
CA ASP A 217 20.28 -7.94 0.41
C ASP A 217 19.90 -8.73 -0.86
N LYS A 218 20.54 -8.35 -1.98
CA LYS A 218 20.31 -8.99 -3.28
C LYS A 218 20.63 -10.48 -3.26
N ASN A 219 21.73 -10.88 -2.60
CA ASN A 219 22.13 -12.27 -2.55
C ASN A 219 21.13 -13.12 -1.77
N PHE A 220 20.71 -12.64 -0.61
CA PHE A 220 19.68 -13.30 0.19
C PHE A 220 18.31 -13.30 -0.53
N ALA A 221 17.99 -12.27 -1.30
CA ALA A 221 16.77 -12.26 -2.12
C ALA A 221 16.77 -13.37 -3.19
N GLU A 222 17.91 -13.58 -3.86
CA GLU A 222 18.07 -14.69 -4.82
C GLU A 222 17.99 -16.06 -4.14
N GLU A 223 18.52 -16.21 -2.93
CA GLU A 223 18.35 -17.43 -2.12
C GLU A 223 16.88 -17.65 -1.76
N CYS A 224 16.17 -16.60 -1.33
CA CYS A 224 14.75 -16.66 -1.04
C CYS A 224 13.93 -17.10 -2.26
N VAL A 225 14.27 -16.61 -3.45
CA VAL A 225 13.59 -17.03 -4.70
C VAL A 225 13.78 -18.53 -4.95
N ARG A 226 15.01 -19.04 -4.83
CA ARG A 226 15.30 -20.48 -5.01
C ARG A 226 14.55 -21.33 -3.97
N ASP A 227 14.53 -20.93 -2.71
CA ASP A 227 13.80 -21.63 -1.64
C ASP A 227 12.29 -21.61 -1.89
N LEU A 228 11.73 -20.47 -2.30
CA LEU A 228 10.30 -20.34 -2.64
C LEU A 228 9.92 -21.21 -3.84
N ASP A 229 10.75 -21.23 -4.89
CA ASP A 229 10.53 -22.07 -6.07
C ASP A 229 10.53 -23.56 -5.68
N GLN A 230 11.46 -23.98 -4.81
CA GLN A 230 11.51 -25.37 -4.31
C GLN A 230 10.26 -25.72 -3.49
N LYS A 231 9.86 -24.85 -2.54
CA LYS A 231 8.65 -25.07 -1.73
C LYS A 231 7.38 -25.16 -2.58
N MET A 232 7.26 -24.29 -3.59
CA MET A 232 6.14 -24.29 -4.53
C MET A 232 6.10 -25.58 -5.36
N GLU A 233 7.27 -26.06 -5.81
CA GLU A 233 7.37 -27.29 -6.59
C GLU A 233 7.03 -28.53 -5.74
N ASP A 234 7.45 -28.57 -4.48
CA ASP A 234 7.10 -29.68 -3.58
C ASP A 234 5.60 -29.73 -3.30
N ILE A 235 4.95 -28.58 -3.16
CA ILE A 235 3.49 -28.50 -3.05
C ILE A 235 2.80 -28.95 -4.35
N ARG A 236 3.30 -28.56 -5.53
CA ARG A 236 2.75 -29.01 -6.82
C ARG A 236 2.75 -30.53 -6.94
N LYS A 237 3.86 -31.19 -6.62
CA LYS A 237 3.97 -32.66 -6.65
C LYS A 237 2.91 -33.36 -5.83
N ILE A 238 2.48 -32.75 -4.73
CA ILE A 238 1.47 -33.31 -3.83
C ILE A 238 0.04 -33.00 -4.31
N VAL A 239 -0.20 -31.75 -4.73
CA VAL A 239 -1.56 -31.22 -4.96
C VAL A 239 -2.03 -31.40 -6.40
N GLU A 240 -1.17 -31.19 -7.40
CA GLU A 240 -1.57 -31.25 -8.83
C GLU A 240 -2.20 -32.60 -9.24
N PRO A 241 -1.70 -33.76 -8.78
CA PRO A 241 -2.34 -35.04 -9.10
C PRO A 241 -3.79 -35.17 -8.62
N LEU A 242 -4.21 -34.33 -7.65
CA LEU A 242 -5.55 -34.35 -7.07
C LEU A 242 -6.52 -33.44 -7.83
N ILE A 243 -6.00 -32.47 -8.61
CA ILE A 243 -6.81 -31.51 -9.36
C ILE A 243 -7.33 -32.19 -10.62
N PRO A 244 -8.65 -32.19 -10.87
CA PRO A 244 -9.19 -32.81 -12.07
C PRO A 244 -8.71 -32.13 -13.35
N PRO A 245 -8.64 -32.85 -14.49
CA PRO A 245 -8.35 -32.24 -15.78
C PRO A 245 -9.34 -31.10 -16.08
N ARG A 246 -8.87 -30.05 -16.76
CA ARG A 246 -9.69 -28.90 -17.16
C ARG A 246 -9.88 -28.84 -18.68
N PRO A 247 -10.96 -28.26 -19.19
CA PRO A 247 -11.13 -28.01 -20.64
C PRO A 247 -9.99 -27.12 -21.16
N LEU A 248 -9.50 -27.41 -22.37
CA LEU A 248 -8.59 -26.52 -23.08
C LEU A 248 -9.25 -25.16 -23.34
N ALA A 249 -8.45 -24.11 -23.57
CA ALA A 249 -8.98 -22.83 -24.01
C ALA A 249 -9.86 -22.96 -25.26
N LYS A 250 -10.96 -22.21 -25.33
CA LYS A 250 -11.96 -22.32 -26.42
C LYS A 250 -11.33 -22.33 -27.82
N THR A 251 -10.26 -21.56 -28.03
CA THR A 251 -9.50 -21.50 -29.29
C THR A 251 -8.74 -22.79 -29.64
N LYS A 252 -8.47 -23.64 -28.66
CA LYS A 252 -7.75 -24.91 -28.76
C LYS A 252 -8.63 -26.14 -28.52
N GLN A 253 -9.91 -25.94 -28.18
CA GLN A 253 -10.84 -27.02 -27.92
C GLN A 253 -11.13 -27.79 -29.21
N LYS A 254 -11.11 -29.11 -29.11
CA LYS A 254 -11.62 -30.02 -30.12
C LYS A 254 -12.74 -30.83 -29.52
N GLU A 255 -13.84 -30.94 -30.24
CA GLU A 255 -14.99 -31.74 -29.84
C GLU A 255 -14.94 -33.08 -30.60
N TYR A 256 -15.18 -34.15 -29.86
CA TYR A 256 -15.20 -35.50 -30.40
C TYR A 256 -16.47 -36.22 -29.95
N THR A 257 -17.25 -36.72 -30.88
CA THR A 257 -18.47 -37.45 -30.56
C THR A 257 -18.21 -38.97 -30.62
N PRO A 258 -18.38 -39.69 -29.52
CA PRO A 258 -18.25 -41.14 -29.49
C PRO A 258 -19.24 -41.83 -30.42
N PRO A 259 -18.87 -42.99 -30.99
CA PRO A 259 -19.78 -43.72 -31.86
C PRO A 259 -20.99 -44.28 -31.11
N ALA A 260 -22.16 -44.28 -31.75
CA ALA A 260 -23.40 -44.80 -31.16
C ALA A 260 -23.29 -46.30 -30.83
N THR A 261 -22.59 -47.07 -31.66
CA THR A 261 -22.38 -48.51 -31.44
C THR A 261 -21.02 -48.74 -30.79
N GLN A 262 -21.03 -48.94 -29.48
CA GLN A 262 -19.79 -49.09 -28.70
C GLN A 262 -19.46 -50.56 -28.36
N PHE A 263 -20.44 -51.46 -28.39
CA PHE A 263 -20.22 -52.89 -28.12
C PHE A 263 -20.73 -53.77 -29.26
N LEU A 264 -20.08 -54.91 -29.39
CA LEU A 264 -20.52 -56.05 -30.20
C LEU A 264 -21.59 -56.86 -29.42
N LYS A 265 -22.33 -57.74 -30.10
CA LYS A 265 -23.28 -58.64 -29.43
C LYS A 265 -22.59 -59.58 -28.39
N SER A 266 -21.29 -59.78 -28.54
CA SER A 266 -20.45 -60.56 -27.61
C SER A 266 -20.08 -59.82 -26.29
N GLY A 267 -20.41 -58.54 -26.17
CA GLY A 267 -20.01 -57.69 -25.05
C GLY A 267 -18.63 -57.05 -25.20
N ALA A 268 -17.88 -57.38 -26.25
CA ALA A 268 -16.56 -56.77 -26.47
C ALA A 268 -16.69 -55.40 -27.15
N PRO A 269 -15.71 -54.47 -26.97
CA PRO A 269 -15.71 -53.16 -27.67
C PRO A 269 -15.77 -53.27 -29.19
N SER A 270 -16.66 -52.52 -29.80
CA SER A 270 -16.86 -52.54 -31.27
C SER A 270 -15.65 -51.98 -32.02
N THR A 271 -15.50 -52.37 -33.28
CA THR A 271 -14.44 -51.82 -34.15
C THR A 271 -14.56 -50.28 -34.29
N HIS A 272 -15.79 -49.75 -34.32
CA HIS A 272 -16.01 -48.30 -34.35
C HIS A 272 -15.48 -47.63 -33.13
N LEU A 273 -15.71 -48.19 -31.93
CA LEU A 273 -15.17 -47.66 -30.66
C LEU A 273 -13.64 -47.79 -30.61
N LYS A 274 -13.08 -48.95 -31.01
CA LYS A 274 -11.63 -49.15 -31.05
C LYS A 274 -10.93 -48.12 -31.95
N ASN A 275 -11.48 -47.91 -33.17
CA ASN A 275 -10.96 -46.92 -34.09
C ASN A 275 -11.11 -45.49 -33.58
N PHE A 276 -12.22 -45.18 -32.93
CA PHE A 276 -12.44 -43.91 -32.29
C PHE A 276 -11.41 -43.64 -31.18
N VAL A 277 -11.22 -44.58 -30.27
CA VAL A 277 -10.25 -44.48 -29.19
C VAL A 277 -8.83 -44.33 -29.71
N ALA A 278 -8.42 -45.17 -30.69
CA ALA A 278 -7.11 -45.11 -31.31
C ALA A 278 -6.87 -43.79 -32.06
N LYS A 279 -7.88 -43.27 -32.79
CA LYS A 279 -7.79 -41.97 -33.49
C LYS A 279 -7.52 -40.81 -32.56
N HIS A 280 -7.93 -40.91 -31.29
CA HIS A 280 -7.76 -39.89 -30.29
C HIS A 280 -6.70 -40.25 -29.24
N GLU A 281 -5.75 -41.10 -29.61
CA GLU A 281 -4.59 -41.51 -28.80
C GLU A 281 -4.99 -42.06 -27.41
N GLY A 282 -6.20 -42.61 -27.32
CA GLY A 282 -6.74 -43.19 -26.10
C GLY A 282 -6.38 -44.67 -25.93
N THR A 283 -6.73 -45.20 -24.75
CA THR A 283 -6.55 -46.63 -24.43
C THR A 283 -7.87 -47.27 -23.99
N LEU A 284 -8.02 -48.58 -24.26
CA LEU A 284 -9.12 -49.39 -23.77
C LEU A 284 -8.60 -50.42 -22.74
N GLU A 285 -9.29 -50.54 -21.62
CA GLU A 285 -8.92 -51.43 -20.55
C GLU A 285 -10.17 -52.18 -20.04
N GLU A 286 -10.02 -53.48 -19.86
CA GLU A 286 -11.05 -54.31 -19.21
C GLU A 286 -10.74 -54.39 -17.73
N ARG A 287 -11.73 -54.11 -16.89
CA ARG A 287 -11.67 -54.21 -15.43
C ARG A 287 -12.75 -55.18 -14.96
N GLU A 288 -12.67 -55.59 -13.70
CA GLU A 288 -13.63 -56.54 -13.11
C GLU A 288 -15.10 -56.14 -13.29
N ASP A 289 -15.38 -54.86 -13.35
CA ASP A 289 -16.73 -54.26 -13.43
C ASP A 289 -17.09 -53.75 -14.84
N GLY A 290 -16.29 -54.02 -15.86
CA GLY A 290 -16.58 -53.68 -17.26
C GLY A 290 -15.42 -53.02 -18.01
N TRP A 291 -15.71 -52.53 -19.20
CA TRP A 291 -14.74 -51.86 -20.06
C TRP A 291 -14.63 -50.38 -19.75
N TYR A 292 -13.40 -49.84 -19.83
CA TYR A 292 -13.06 -48.45 -19.69
C TYR A 292 -12.29 -47.92 -20.89
N ALA A 293 -12.55 -46.69 -21.27
CA ALA A 293 -11.77 -45.98 -22.28
C ALA A 293 -11.12 -44.75 -21.63
N THR A 294 -9.82 -44.57 -21.78
CA THR A 294 -9.15 -43.33 -21.45
C THR A 294 -9.03 -42.47 -22.69
N LEU A 295 -9.70 -41.33 -22.69
CA LEU A 295 -9.78 -40.40 -23.83
C LEU A 295 -9.57 -39.00 -23.30
N LEU A 296 -8.75 -38.17 -23.95
CA LEU A 296 -8.54 -36.76 -23.67
C LEU A 296 -8.15 -36.53 -22.17
N GLY A 297 -7.37 -37.46 -21.63
CA GLY A 297 -6.91 -37.40 -20.24
C GLY A 297 -7.94 -37.81 -19.17
N LYS A 298 -9.11 -38.31 -19.56
CA LYS A 298 -10.15 -38.84 -18.67
C LYS A 298 -10.43 -40.30 -18.95
N THR A 299 -10.68 -41.06 -17.89
CA THR A 299 -11.13 -42.45 -17.97
C THR A 299 -12.65 -42.50 -17.85
N HIS A 300 -13.29 -43.09 -18.86
CA HIS A 300 -14.74 -43.24 -18.94
C HIS A 300 -15.11 -44.73 -18.87
N LYS A 301 -16.09 -45.05 -18.02
CA LYS A 301 -16.70 -46.37 -18.09
C LYS A 301 -17.61 -46.48 -19.30
N LEU A 302 -17.53 -47.58 -20.04
CA LEU A 302 -18.33 -47.79 -21.20
C LEU A 302 -19.73 -48.31 -20.87
N PRO A 303 -20.77 -47.91 -21.59
CA PRO A 303 -20.74 -47.09 -22.78
C PRO A 303 -20.59 -45.57 -22.44
N ILE A 304 -19.77 -44.84 -23.20
CA ILE A 304 -19.67 -43.40 -23.11
C ILE A 304 -20.91 -42.77 -23.74
N PRO A 305 -21.57 -41.77 -23.14
CA PRO A 305 -22.66 -41.04 -23.77
C PRO A 305 -22.29 -40.51 -25.15
N CYS A 306 -23.20 -40.55 -26.12
CA CYS A 306 -22.98 -40.05 -27.50
C CYS A 306 -23.06 -38.52 -27.53
N GLU A 307 -22.48 -37.84 -26.55
CA GLU A 307 -22.36 -36.39 -26.43
C GLU A 307 -20.93 -35.99 -26.81
N PRO A 308 -20.71 -34.76 -27.33
CA PRO A 308 -19.35 -34.30 -27.64
C PRO A 308 -18.43 -34.29 -26.43
N LEU A 309 -17.30 -35.00 -26.54
CA LEU A 309 -16.23 -34.92 -25.55
C LEU A 309 -15.32 -33.73 -25.87
N ILE A 310 -15.06 -32.90 -24.89
CA ILE A 310 -14.19 -31.73 -25.04
C ILE A 310 -12.76 -32.11 -24.61
N SER A 311 -11.79 -31.72 -25.44
CA SER A 311 -10.37 -31.93 -25.10
C SER A 311 -10.00 -31.22 -23.77
N THR A 312 -9.29 -31.95 -22.94
CA THR A 312 -8.87 -31.49 -21.61
C THR A 312 -7.35 -31.53 -21.48
N GLU A 313 -6.83 -30.77 -20.52
CA GLU A 313 -5.44 -30.81 -20.10
C GLU A 313 -5.37 -31.08 -18.57
N PRO A 314 -4.25 -31.59 -18.05
CA PRO A 314 -4.10 -31.81 -16.61
C PRO A 314 -4.39 -30.54 -15.81
N GLY A 315 -5.06 -30.68 -14.67
CA GLY A 315 -5.23 -29.60 -13.74
C GLY A 315 -3.88 -29.15 -13.16
N LYS A 316 -3.67 -27.87 -13.03
CA LYS A 316 -2.43 -27.28 -12.52
C LYS A 316 -2.66 -26.41 -11.29
N LEU A 317 -1.70 -26.41 -10.40
CA LEU A 317 -1.63 -25.47 -9.30
C LEU A 317 -0.77 -24.27 -9.76
N SER A 318 -1.45 -23.24 -10.27
CA SER A 318 -0.78 -22.02 -10.75
C SER A 318 -1.62 -20.77 -10.46
N SER A 319 -0.98 -19.61 -10.53
CA SER A 319 -1.64 -18.30 -10.38
C SER A 319 -2.26 -17.78 -11.68
N SER A 320 -2.14 -18.52 -12.80
CA SER A 320 -2.83 -18.15 -14.05
C SER A 320 -4.35 -18.09 -13.82
N ALA A 321 -5.03 -17.17 -14.52
CA ALA A 321 -6.47 -16.96 -14.32
C ALA A 321 -7.26 -18.26 -14.53
N ASN A 322 -6.95 -19.01 -15.60
CA ASN A 322 -7.65 -20.23 -15.96
C ASN A 322 -7.43 -21.36 -14.95
N ASP A 323 -6.18 -21.60 -14.52
CA ASP A 323 -5.86 -22.64 -13.54
C ASP A 323 -6.43 -22.29 -12.16
N SER A 324 -6.29 -21.03 -11.74
CA SER A 324 -6.83 -20.54 -10.47
C SER A 324 -8.37 -20.62 -10.45
N ALA A 325 -9.07 -20.27 -11.53
CA ALA A 325 -10.52 -20.40 -11.61
C ALA A 325 -10.96 -21.86 -11.58
N HIS A 326 -10.26 -22.76 -12.29
CA HIS A 326 -10.56 -24.19 -12.29
C HIS A 326 -10.37 -24.81 -10.89
N LEU A 327 -9.25 -24.52 -10.23
CA LEU A 327 -8.98 -24.97 -8.87
C LEU A 327 -10.07 -24.53 -7.89
N LYS A 328 -10.43 -23.25 -7.92
CA LYS A 328 -11.47 -22.68 -7.03
C LYS A 328 -12.84 -23.29 -7.31
N GLY A 329 -13.22 -23.46 -8.59
CA GLY A 329 -14.44 -24.16 -8.98
C GLY A 329 -14.49 -25.58 -8.43
N TRP A 330 -13.41 -26.33 -8.57
CA TRP A 330 -13.29 -27.68 -8.01
C TRP A 330 -13.42 -27.71 -6.48
N LEU A 331 -12.81 -26.78 -5.76
CA LEU A 331 -12.94 -26.69 -4.30
C LEU A 331 -14.39 -26.42 -3.86
N VAL A 332 -15.10 -25.54 -4.55
CA VAL A 332 -16.53 -25.26 -4.27
C VAL A 332 -17.41 -26.45 -4.61
N GLU A 333 -17.27 -27.04 -5.80
CA GLU A 333 -18.15 -28.12 -6.25
C GLU A 333 -17.97 -29.40 -5.43
N LYS A 334 -16.72 -29.81 -5.20
CA LYS A 334 -16.41 -31.08 -4.53
C LYS A 334 -16.45 -30.99 -3.03
N PHE A 335 -15.88 -29.92 -2.46
CA PHE A 335 -15.69 -29.81 -1.00
C PHE A 335 -16.64 -28.80 -0.35
N LYS A 336 -17.47 -28.11 -1.16
CA LYS A 336 -18.43 -27.09 -0.68
C LYS A 336 -17.76 -25.93 0.06
N TRP A 337 -16.53 -25.55 -0.41
CA TRP A 337 -15.84 -24.39 0.11
C TRP A 337 -16.65 -23.11 -0.11
N GLN A 338 -16.81 -22.30 0.94
CA GLN A 338 -17.51 -21.01 0.90
C GLN A 338 -16.48 -19.88 1.11
N PRO A 339 -16.00 -19.19 0.07
CA PRO A 339 -14.95 -18.19 0.22
C PRO A 339 -15.32 -17.06 1.17
N SER A 340 -14.38 -16.64 2.05
CA SER A 340 -14.57 -15.52 2.96
C SER A 340 -14.39 -14.16 2.27
N GLN A 341 -13.56 -14.10 1.24
CA GLN A 341 -13.20 -12.86 0.56
C GLN A 341 -13.15 -13.07 -0.96
N TYR A 342 -13.53 -12.00 -1.68
CA TYR A 342 -13.47 -11.93 -3.14
C TYR A 342 -12.58 -10.77 -3.57
N LYS A 343 -11.94 -10.89 -4.72
CA LYS A 343 -11.17 -9.80 -5.34
C LYS A 343 -12.13 -8.65 -5.68
N GLU A 344 -11.79 -7.45 -5.26
CA GLU A 344 -12.56 -6.23 -5.54
C GLU A 344 -11.97 -5.53 -6.75
N ARG A 345 -12.81 -5.11 -7.68
CA ARG A 345 -12.42 -4.35 -8.87
C ARG A 345 -13.30 -3.09 -8.97
N ASP A 346 -12.69 -1.94 -9.29
CA ASP A 346 -13.40 -0.69 -9.54
C ASP A 346 -13.55 -0.47 -11.05
N LEU A 347 -14.70 -0.82 -11.60
CA LEU A 347 -15.01 -0.68 -13.02
C LEU A 347 -14.96 0.77 -13.51
N THR A 348 -15.20 1.75 -12.64
CA THR A 348 -15.11 3.16 -13.04
C THR A 348 -13.67 3.64 -13.13
N CYS A 349 -12.76 3.08 -12.33
CA CYS A 349 -11.34 3.37 -12.44
C CYS A 349 -10.79 2.89 -13.78
N ASP A 350 -11.12 1.67 -14.16
CA ASP A 350 -10.74 1.08 -15.45
C ASP A 350 -11.30 1.91 -16.62
N ALA A 351 -12.60 2.27 -16.56
CA ALA A 351 -13.23 3.12 -17.56
C ALA A 351 -12.57 4.50 -17.69
N LYS A 352 -12.15 5.12 -16.56
CA LYS A 352 -11.47 6.42 -16.56
C LYS A 352 -10.06 6.35 -17.13
N LYS A 353 -9.28 5.34 -16.77
CA LYS A 353 -7.93 5.12 -17.30
C LYS A 353 -7.92 4.96 -18.82
N LYS A 354 -8.93 4.29 -19.36
CA LYS A 354 -9.07 3.97 -20.80
C LYS A 354 -9.78 5.06 -21.60
N LYS A 355 -10.18 6.21 -21.02
CA LYS A 355 -11.01 7.24 -21.67
C LYS A 355 -12.26 6.65 -22.34
N VAL A 356 -12.93 5.72 -21.67
CA VAL A 356 -14.03 4.93 -22.22
C VAL A 356 -15.31 5.76 -22.20
N THR A 357 -16.08 5.71 -23.28
CA THR A 357 -17.42 6.30 -23.37
C THR A 357 -18.40 5.58 -22.46
N GLN A 358 -19.56 6.24 -22.16
CA GLN A 358 -20.62 5.63 -21.35
C GLN A 358 -21.09 4.29 -21.96
N GLU A 359 -21.19 4.17 -23.28
CA GLU A 359 -21.55 2.92 -23.97
C GLU A 359 -20.55 1.79 -23.72
N LYS A 360 -19.26 2.08 -23.77
CA LYS A 360 -18.21 1.08 -23.47
C LYS A 360 -18.19 0.69 -21.99
N PHE A 361 -18.51 1.62 -21.08
CA PHE A 361 -18.70 1.31 -19.68
C PHE A 361 -19.91 0.41 -19.45
N GLU A 362 -21.04 0.68 -20.09
CA GLU A 362 -22.23 -0.16 -20.03
C GLU A 362 -21.96 -1.56 -20.61
N ALA A 363 -21.23 -1.66 -21.73
CA ALA A 363 -20.81 -2.95 -22.29
C ALA A 363 -19.88 -3.72 -21.33
N ALA A 364 -18.99 -3.04 -20.61
CA ALA A 364 -18.15 -3.66 -19.59
C ALA A 364 -18.97 -4.15 -18.38
N VAL A 365 -19.98 -3.39 -17.97
CA VAL A 365 -20.94 -3.79 -16.92
C VAL A 365 -21.74 -5.01 -17.37
N GLU A 366 -22.22 -5.03 -18.62
CA GLU A 366 -22.96 -6.19 -19.20
C GLU A 366 -22.08 -7.43 -19.20
N LYS A 367 -20.87 -7.32 -19.73
CA LYS A 367 -19.88 -8.42 -19.72
C LYS A 367 -19.59 -8.92 -18.31
N TYR A 368 -19.44 -8.01 -17.35
CA TYR A 368 -19.25 -8.37 -15.93
C TYR A 368 -20.49 -9.12 -15.38
N VAL A 369 -21.70 -8.61 -15.64
CA VAL A 369 -22.93 -9.27 -15.19
C VAL A 369 -23.06 -10.67 -15.79
N GLU A 370 -22.73 -10.84 -17.06
CA GLU A 370 -22.77 -12.11 -17.77
C GLU A 370 -21.73 -13.12 -17.23
N GLN A 371 -20.50 -12.67 -17.02
CA GLN A 371 -19.44 -13.47 -16.37
C GLN A 371 -19.81 -13.84 -14.94
N THR A 372 -20.42 -12.92 -14.25
CA THR A 372 -20.90 -13.11 -12.87
C THR A 372 -22.01 -14.12 -12.79
N LEU A 373 -23.01 -14.06 -13.67
CA LEU A 373 -24.15 -15.01 -13.72
C LEU A 373 -23.74 -16.41 -14.20
N SER A 374 -22.70 -16.54 -15.01
CA SER A 374 -22.13 -17.81 -15.46
C SER A 374 -21.19 -18.46 -14.45
N SER A 375 -20.77 -17.73 -13.43
CA SER A 375 -19.84 -18.23 -12.40
C SER A 375 -20.59 -19.00 -11.32
N PRO A 376 -20.14 -20.21 -10.94
CA PRO A 376 -20.69 -20.95 -9.81
C PRO A 376 -20.66 -20.19 -8.48
N PHE A 377 -19.74 -19.20 -8.36
CA PHE A 377 -19.56 -18.37 -7.17
C PHE A 377 -20.63 -17.27 -7.01
N CYS A 378 -21.38 -16.96 -8.04
CA CYS A 378 -22.26 -15.79 -8.04
C CYS A 378 -23.68 -16.09 -7.65
N LYS A 379 -24.16 -17.32 -7.83
CA LYS A 379 -25.47 -17.73 -7.33
C LYS A 379 -25.56 -17.51 -5.83
N ASP A 380 -24.59 -18.05 -5.08
CA ASP A 380 -24.53 -17.92 -3.62
C ASP A 380 -24.46 -16.45 -3.17
N ARG A 381 -23.81 -15.58 -3.97
CA ARG A 381 -23.69 -14.19 -3.62
C ARG A 381 -24.91 -13.34 -3.94
N CYS A 382 -25.65 -13.64 -4.98
CA CYS A 382 -26.95 -13.01 -5.23
C CYS A 382 -27.94 -13.38 -4.10
N GLU A 383 -27.87 -14.59 -3.59
CA GLU A 383 -28.66 -15.04 -2.43
C GLU A 383 -28.18 -14.35 -1.14
N GLU A 384 -26.87 -14.24 -0.90
CA GLU A 384 -26.29 -13.56 0.27
C GLU A 384 -26.64 -12.05 0.31
N LEU A 385 -26.76 -11.39 -0.85
CA LEU A 385 -27.13 -9.98 -0.96
C LEU A 385 -28.66 -9.75 -1.06
N GLU A 386 -29.48 -10.80 -1.05
CA GLU A 386 -30.93 -10.76 -1.25
C GLU A 386 -31.33 -10.00 -2.54
N VAL A 387 -30.48 -10.04 -3.57
CA VAL A 387 -30.66 -9.28 -4.81
C VAL A 387 -30.73 -10.25 -5.98
N SER A 388 -31.85 -10.24 -6.69
CA SER A 388 -31.96 -11.01 -7.94
C SER A 388 -30.94 -10.51 -8.99
N PRO A 389 -30.47 -11.40 -9.89
CA PRO A 389 -29.56 -11.02 -10.99
C PRO A 389 -30.07 -9.81 -11.80
N LYS A 390 -31.38 -9.76 -12.07
CA LYS A 390 -32.04 -8.64 -12.75
C LYS A 390 -31.89 -7.31 -12.01
N ARG A 391 -32.11 -7.35 -10.69
CA ARG A 391 -32.00 -6.15 -9.84
C ARG A 391 -30.56 -5.68 -9.66
N LEU A 392 -29.60 -6.61 -9.64
CA LEU A 392 -28.16 -6.29 -9.66
C LEU A 392 -27.80 -5.56 -10.96
N ARG A 393 -28.21 -6.10 -12.11
CA ARG A 393 -28.01 -5.49 -13.44
C ARG A 393 -28.59 -4.08 -13.51
N GLU A 394 -29.86 -3.89 -13.12
CA GLU A 394 -30.51 -2.59 -13.10
C GLU A 394 -29.80 -1.57 -12.20
N LYS A 395 -29.28 -2.02 -11.05
CA LYS A 395 -28.53 -1.19 -10.11
C LYS A 395 -27.16 -0.77 -10.67
N LEU A 396 -26.48 -1.68 -11.36
CA LEU A 396 -25.18 -1.42 -11.98
C LEU A 396 -25.32 -0.48 -13.19
N LEU A 397 -26.33 -0.66 -14.04
CA LEU A 397 -26.57 0.17 -15.22
C LEU A 397 -27.05 1.60 -14.87
N LYS A 398 -27.69 1.79 -13.71
CA LYS A 398 -28.06 3.13 -13.22
C LYS A 398 -26.91 3.88 -12.55
N HIS A 399 -25.74 3.28 -12.48
CA HIS A 399 -24.59 3.87 -11.80
C HIS A 399 -23.94 4.97 -12.65
N ASP A 400 -23.66 6.11 -12.02
CA ASP A 400 -22.94 7.21 -12.68
C ASP A 400 -21.44 6.87 -12.77
N ILE A 401 -20.86 6.87 -13.95
CA ILE A 401 -19.43 6.65 -14.21
C ILE A 401 -18.50 7.59 -13.40
N LYS A 402 -19.01 8.71 -12.93
CA LYS A 402 -18.27 9.66 -12.07
C LYS A 402 -18.07 9.15 -10.64
N ARG A 403 -18.80 8.12 -10.21
CA ARG A 403 -18.69 7.52 -8.86
C ARG A 403 -17.96 6.18 -8.92
N PRO A 404 -17.17 5.83 -7.90
CA PRO A 404 -16.56 4.49 -7.81
C PRO A 404 -17.63 3.40 -7.85
N LEU A 405 -17.49 2.45 -8.79
CA LEU A 405 -18.31 1.24 -8.87
C LEU A 405 -17.43 0.04 -8.57
N LYS A 406 -17.47 -0.38 -7.32
CA LYS A 406 -16.73 -1.55 -6.85
C LYS A 406 -17.57 -2.81 -7.07
N VAL A 407 -16.97 -3.74 -7.79
CA VAL A 407 -17.55 -5.06 -8.04
C VAL A 407 -16.61 -6.12 -7.46
N TYR A 408 -17.18 -7.23 -7.07
CA TYR A 408 -16.42 -8.35 -6.56
C TYR A 408 -16.30 -9.39 -7.67
N THR A 409 -15.09 -9.83 -7.91
CA THR A 409 -14.79 -10.79 -8.96
C THR A 409 -14.52 -12.17 -8.39
N ASN A 410 -13.39 -12.76 -8.68
CA ASN A 410 -13.03 -14.11 -8.26
C ASN A 410 -12.80 -14.22 -6.73
N PRO A 411 -13.14 -15.35 -6.09
CA PRO A 411 -12.81 -15.60 -4.69
C PRO A 411 -11.29 -15.68 -4.50
N THR A 412 -10.82 -15.32 -3.30
CA THR A 412 -9.42 -15.47 -2.91
C THR A 412 -9.24 -16.67 -1.99
N LEU A 413 -8.12 -17.38 -2.13
CA LEU A 413 -7.74 -18.50 -1.25
C LEU A 413 -7.03 -18.01 0.01
N THR A 414 -6.68 -16.73 0.01
CA THR A 414 -6.05 -16.04 1.14
C THR A 414 -6.82 -14.78 1.47
N VAL A 415 -6.75 -14.35 2.72
CA VAL A 415 -7.44 -13.17 3.24
C VAL A 415 -6.46 -12.13 3.77
N GLY A 416 -6.88 -10.88 3.79
CA GLY A 416 -6.09 -9.77 4.31
C GLY A 416 -4.87 -9.40 3.44
N GLN A 417 -4.15 -8.38 3.87
CA GLN A 417 -2.92 -7.91 3.20
C GLN A 417 -1.76 -8.90 3.40
N GLU A 418 -1.71 -9.58 4.53
CA GLU A 418 -0.68 -10.55 4.88
C GLU A 418 -0.80 -11.89 4.12
N LYS A 419 -1.86 -12.06 3.32
CA LYS A 419 -2.15 -13.31 2.60
C LYS A 419 -2.25 -14.52 3.52
N GLU A 420 -2.93 -14.35 4.65
CA GLU A 420 -3.25 -15.45 5.54
C GLU A 420 -4.23 -16.42 4.86
N ILE A 421 -4.22 -17.68 5.31
CA ILE A 421 -5.17 -18.68 4.79
C ILE A 421 -6.63 -18.26 5.03
N ASP A 422 -7.50 -18.48 4.04
CA ASP A 422 -8.93 -18.29 4.24
C ASP A 422 -9.43 -19.26 5.34
N PRO A 423 -9.98 -18.74 6.46
CA PRO A 423 -10.51 -19.61 7.52
C PRO A 423 -11.53 -20.63 7.01
N LYS A 424 -12.32 -20.28 6.01
CA LYS A 424 -13.29 -21.18 5.37
C LYS A 424 -12.65 -22.31 4.55
N LEU A 425 -11.43 -22.10 4.09
CA LEU A 425 -10.64 -23.16 3.46
C LEU A 425 -10.14 -24.17 4.49
N LEU A 426 -9.87 -23.74 5.72
CA LEU A 426 -9.54 -24.63 6.83
C LEU A 426 -10.74 -25.47 7.30
N GLU A 427 -11.98 -24.96 7.21
CA GLU A 427 -13.18 -25.71 7.57
C GLU A 427 -13.40 -26.96 6.70
N ILE A 428 -12.82 -27.00 5.50
CA ILE A 428 -12.90 -28.19 4.63
C ILE A 428 -11.70 -29.13 4.80
N ALA A 429 -10.77 -28.85 5.72
CA ALA A 429 -9.55 -29.65 5.90
C ALA A 429 -9.80 -31.14 6.20
N ASP A 430 -10.89 -31.49 6.89
CA ASP A 430 -11.28 -32.87 7.14
C ASP A 430 -11.58 -33.65 5.85
N LYS A 431 -12.09 -32.95 4.81
CA LYS A 431 -12.43 -33.54 3.51
C LYS A 431 -11.31 -33.37 2.49
N PHE A 432 -10.48 -32.35 2.67
CA PHE A 432 -9.34 -32.00 1.85
C PHE A 432 -8.13 -31.60 2.71
N PRO A 433 -7.35 -32.58 3.20
CA PRO A 433 -6.21 -32.31 4.10
C PRO A 433 -5.14 -31.39 3.53
N HIS A 434 -5.11 -31.23 2.20
CA HIS A 434 -4.15 -30.37 1.51
C HIS A 434 -4.58 -28.90 1.36
N ALA A 435 -5.71 -28.51 1.96
CA ALA A 435 -6.23 -27.13 1.88
C ALA A 435 -5.20 -26.07 2.30
N LYS A 436 -4.43 -26.36 3.37
CA LYS A 436 -3.37 -25.46 3.83
C LYS A 436 -2.23 -25.35 2.81
N LEU A 437 -1.79 -26.46 2.20
CA LEU A 437 -0.74 -26.44 1.17
C LEU A 437 -1.13 -25.57 -0.04
N VAL A 438 -2.40 -25.65 -0.45
CA VAL A 438 -2.92 -24.77 -1.53
C VAL A 438 -2.79 -23.31 -1.15
N SER A 439 -3.20 -22.92 0.06
CA SER A 439 -3.06 -21.53 0.53
C SER A 439 -1.58 -21.10 0.63
N ASP A 440 -0.73 -21.95 1.19
CA ASP A 440 0.70 -21.71 1.34
C ASP A 440 1.36 -21.48 -0.03
N TYR A 441 0.98 -22.26 -1.06
CA TYR A 441 1.45 -22.09 -2.44
C TYR A 441 1.16 -20.67 -2.97
N PHE A 442 -0.06 -20.16 -2.80
CA PHE A 442 -0.40 -18.82 -3.27
C PHE A 442 0.28 -17.72 -2.44
N THR A 443 0.52 -17.96 -1.16
CA THR A 443 1.31 -17.06 -0.33
C THR A 443 2.77 -17.03 -0.80
N TYR A 444 3.40 -18.17 -1.06
CA TYR A 444 4.75 -18.24 -1.60
C TYR A 444 4.86 -17.59 -2.98
N THR A 445 3.87 -17.82 -3.85
CA THR A 445 3.79 -17.14 -5.16
C THR A 445 3.79 -15.61 -4.99
N HIS A 446 2.99 -15.08 -4.06
CA HIS A 446 2.96 -13.65 -3.80
C HIS A 446 4.31 -13.13 -3.28
N ARG A 447 4.97 -13.83 -2.34
CA ARG A 447 6.30 -13.44 -1.83
C ARG A 447 7.35 -13.45 -2.93
N ARG A 448 7.37 -14.51 -3.73
CA ARG A 448 8.25 -14.64 -4.89
C ARG A 448 8.06 -13.49 -5.89
N ASN A 449 6.81 -13.18 -6.23
CA ASN A 449 6.48 -12.10 -7.16
C ASN A 449 6.85 -10.71 -6.60
N SER A 450 6.79 -10.50 -5.29
CA SER A 450 7.29 -9.27 -4.68
C SER A 450 8.79 -9.09 -4.90
N ILE A 451 9.57 -10.17 -4.95
CA ILE A 451 11.03 -10.14 -5.18
C ILE A 451 11.35 -9.99 -6.67
N LEU A 452 10.79 -10.85 -7.53
CA LEU A 452 11.13 -10.91 -8.96
C LEU A 452 10.27 -10.02 -9.85
N GLY A 453 9.06 -9.73 -9.43
CA GLY A 453 8.00 -9.16 -10.25
C GLY A 453 6.91 -10.19 -10.55
N GLY A 454 5.70 -9.70 -10.74
CA GLY A 454 4.52 -10.49 -11.10
C GLY A 454 4.32 -10.55 -12.61
N GLY A 455 3.63 -11.60 -13.07
CA GLY A 455 3.04 -11.57 -14.40
C GLY A 455 1.87 -10.56 -14.47
N VAL A 456 1.56 -10.11 -15.68
CA VAL A 456 0.35 -9.31 -15.95
C VAL A 456 -0.88 -10.06 -15.44
N ASP A 457 -1.81 -9.35 -14.80
CA ASP A 457 -3.13 -9.94 -14.50
C ASP A 457 -3.77 -10.32 -15.84
N PRO A 458 -4.04 -11.61 -16.10
CA PRO A 458 -4.57 -12.04 -17.40
C PRO A 458 -5.92 -11.39 -17.77
N ASP A 459 -6.60 -10.79 -16.79
CA ASP A 459 -7.84 -10.03 -17.01
C ASP A 459 -7.59 -8.56 -17.40
N ASP A 460 -6.31 -8.10 -17.38
CA ASP A 460 -5.91 -6.76 -17.78
C ASP A 460 -4.71 -6.79 -18.74
N GLU A 461 -4.99 -6.95 -20.02
CA GLU A 461 -3.97 -7.05 -21.09
C GLU A 461 -3.14 -5.76 -21.29
N GLU A 462 -3.53 -4.65 -20.64
CA GLU A 462 -2.84 -3.36 -20.73
C GLU A 462 -2.05 -3.04 -19.45
N GLU A 463 -2.05 -3.91 -18.45
CA GLU A 463 -1.29 -3.70 -17.21
C GLU A 463 0.19 -4.10 -17.44
N GLU A 464 1.12 -3.17 -17.22
CA GLU A 464 2.54 -3.50 -17.18
C GLU A 464 2.80 -4.49 -16.04
N PRO A 465 3.68 -5.51 -16.23
CA PRO A 465 4.01 -6.46 -15.18
C PRO A 465 4.51 -5.73 -13.92
N GLU A 466 4.02 -6.15 -12.77
CA GLU A 466 4.43 -5.57 -11.49
C GLU A 466 5.94 -5.80 -11.30
N LYS A 467 6.70 -4.71 -11.21
CA LYS A 467 8.16 -4.75 -11.05
C LYS A 467 8.51 -5.24 -9.64
N GLY A 468 9.26 -6.35 -9.55
CA GLY A 468 9.79 -6.86 -8.29
C GLY A 468 10.95 -6.03 -7.75
N PHE A 469 11.37 -6.31 -6.50
CA PHE A 469 12.49 -5.59 -5.89
C PHE A 469 13.79 -5.74 -6.68
N LEU A 470 14.07 -6.94 -7.21
CA LEU A 470 15.29 -7.21 -8.00
C LEU A 470 15.36 -6.45 -9.34
N SER A 471 14.27 -5.85 -9.80
CA SER A 471 14.26 -5.01 -11.01
C SER A 471 14.71 -3.57 -10.76
N GLU A 472 15.09 -3.22 -9.52
CA GLU A 472 15.52 -1.87 -9.17
C GLU A 472 16.94 -1.59 -9.68
N PRO A 473 17.15 -0.58 -10.58
CA PRO A 473 18.47 -0.31 -11.14
C PRO A 473 19.54 0.04 -10.11
N ARG A 474 19.18 0.68 -9.00
CA ARG A 474 20.11 1.06 -7.94
C ARG A 474 20.76 -0.12 -7.22
N LEU A 475 20.15 -1.32 -7.27
CA LEU A 475 20.73 -2.51 -6.64
C LEU A 475 22.14 -2.83 -7.20
N ASP A 476 22.36 -2.58 -8.49
CA ASP A 476 23.65 -2.82 -9.14
C ASP A 476 24.64 -1.64 -8.99
N ILE A 477 24.17 -0.51 -8.44
CA ILE A 477 24.96 0.71 -8.23
C ILE A 477 25.44 0.83 -6.78
N ASP A 478 24.52 0.85 -5.84
CA ASP A 478 24.79 1.06 -4.40
C ASP A 478 24.07 0.07 -3.49
N GLY A 479 23.42 -0.96 -4.03
CA GLY A 479 22.70 -1.98 -3.28
C GLY A 479 21.43 -1.49 -2.61
N ARG A 480 20.82 -0.38 -3.05
CA ARG A 480 19.68 0.25 -2.37
C ARG A 480 18.43 0.34 -3.24
N ILE A 481 17.30 0.31 -2.59
CA ILE A 481 15.97 0.53 -3.20
C ILE A 481 15.43 1.87 -2.72
N PRO A 482 15.07 2.80 -3.60
CA PRO A 482 14.38 4.03 -3.23
C PRO A 482 13.06 3.76 -2.51
N THR A 483 12.75 4.55 -1.50
CA THR A 483 11.53 4.39 -0.67
C THR A 483 10.62 5.62 -0.76
N PRO A 484 10.14 5.99 -1.96
CA PRO A 484 9.26 7.14 -2.13
C PRO A 484 7.90 6.92 -1.46
N ALA A 485 7.35 8.00 -0.91
CA ALA A 485 6.00 8.01 -0.36
C ALA A 485 5.31 9.36 -0.60
N GLY A 486 4.04 9.30 -0.99
CA GLY A 486 3.20 10.50 -0.98
C GLY A 486 2.77 10.82 0.45
N THR A 487 2.91 12.09 0.87
CA THR A 487 2.77 12.43 2.29
C THR A 487 1.33 12.28 2.80
N CYS A 488 0.32 12.75 2.06
CA CYS A 488 -1.09 12.73 2.45
C CYS A 488 -2.01 12.25 1.30
N ASP A 489 -1.66 11.13 0.67
CA ASP A 489 -2.36 10.60 -0.51
C ASP A 489 -3.65 9.82 -0.15
N ALA A 490 -3.87 9.48 1.12
CA ALA A 490 -5.09 8.84 1.57
C ALA A 490 -6.08 9.84 2.21
N ALA A 491 -7.39 9.54 2.14
CA ALA A 491 -8.44 10.35 2.77
C ALA A 491 -8.23 10.57 4.29
N THR A 492 -7.56 9.62 4.96
CA THR A 492 -7.16 9.71 6.37
C THR A 492 -5.81 10.43 6.58
N SER A 493 -5.28 11.07 5.55
CA SER A 493 -3.95 11.68 5.54
C SER A 493 -2.78 10.72 5.75
N ARG A 494 -2.98 9.41 5.60
CA ARG A 494 -1.89 8.42 5.61
C ARG A 494 -0.99 8.59 4.40
N MET A 495 0.29 8.31 4.60
CA MET A 495 1.26 8.20 3.51
C MET A 495 0.91 7.02 2.59
N LYS A 496 1.25 7.16 1.32
CA LYS A 496 1.13 6.07 0.34
C LYS A 496 2.52 5.72 -0.19
N HIS A 497 3.02 4.57 0.25
CA HIS A 497 4.27 4.00 -0.25
C HIS A 497 4.10 3.49 -1.67
N ARG A 498 5.14 3.61 -2.50
CA ARG A 498 5.06 3.24 -3.92
C ARG A 498 5.92 2.01 -4.25
N ARG A 499 7.15 1.96 -3.77
CA ARG A 499 8.11 0.89 -4.13
C ARG A 499 8.20 -0.18 -3.04
N VAL A 500 8.44 0.23 -1.81
CA VAL A 500 8.48 -0.65 -0.64
C VAL A 500 7.17 -0.50 0.11
N ALA A 501 6.23 -1.38 -0.18
CA ALA A 501 4.87 -1.34 0.36
C ALA A 501 4.39 -2.75 0.73
N ASN A 502 3.50 -2.85 1.70
CA ASN A 502 2.86 -4.10 2.11
C ASN A 502 3.86 -5.23 2.46
N ILE A 503 4.99 -4.87 3.10
CA ILE A 503 5.97 -5.86 3.57
C ILE A 503 5.35 -6.68 4.69
N SER A 504 5.46 -7.99 4.56
CA SER A 504 4.82 -8.95 5.46
C SER A 504 5.36 -8.86 6.88
N ARG A 505 4.47 -9.07 7.86
CA ARG A 505 4.87 -9.13 9.28
C ARG A 505 5.75 -10.35 9.55
N THR A 506 6.59 -10.24 10.58
CA THR A 506 7.46 -11.35 11.03
C THR A 506 6.66 -12.59 11.46
N THR A 507 5.40 -12.43 11.88
CA THR A 507 4.52 -13.54 12.28
C THR A 507 3.82 -14.22 11.11
N SER A 508 3.86 -13.66 9.90
CA SER A 508 3.22 -14.24 8.72
C SER A 508 4.14 -15.24 8.00
N LEU A 509 3.55 -16.13 7.20
CA LEU A 509 4.30 -17.13 6.43
C LEU A 509 5.34 -16.44 5.53
N TYR A 510 6.62 -16.81 5.68
CA TYR A 510 7.78 -16.22 5.00
C TYR A 510 8.00 -14.72 5.30
N GLY A 511 7.33 -14.19 6.31
CA GLY A 511 7.43 -12.79 6.72
C GLY A 511 8.79 -12.39 7.23
N PRO A 512 9.43 -13.17 8.14
CA PRO A 512 10.80 -12.88 8.62
C PRO A 512 11.80 -12.73 7.48
N GLN A 513 11.77 -13.63 6.48
CA GLN A 513 12.66 -13.59 5.33
C GLN A 513 12.42 -12.31 4.50
N MET A 514 11.14 -11.96 4.23
CA MET A 514 10.79 -10.77 3.47
C MET A 514 11.27 -9.48 4.15
N ARG A 515 11.18 -9.37 5.48
CA ARG A 515 11.71 -8.23 6.23
C ARG A 515 13.23 -8.24 6.31
N SER A 516 13.86 -9.41 6.38
CA SER A 516 15.32 -9.52 6.40
C SER A 516 15.99 -9.09 5.09
N LEU A 517 15.24 -9.00 3.98
CA LEU A 517 15.74 -8.45 2.73
C LEU A 517 16.14 -6.97 2.85
N PHE A 518 15.49 -6.23 3.76
CA PHE A 518 15.70 -4.81 3.98
C PHE A 518 16.53 -4.59 5.24
N GLY A 519 17.71 -4.03 5.09
CA GLY A 519 18.67 -3.90 6.19
C GLY A 519 19.63 -2.73 6.00
N VAL A 520 20.81 -2.91 6.53
CA VAL A 520 21.95 -2.00 6.38
C VAL A 520 23.18 -2.77 5.96
N ASP A 521 24.08 -2.13 5.23
CA ASP A 521 25.38 -2.73 4.96
C ASP A 521 26.24 -2.68 6.22
N VAL A 522 26.31 -3.82 6.92
CA VAL A 522 27.11 -3.98 8.14
C VAL A 522 28.60 -3.84 7.86
N LYS A 523 29.04 -4.19 6.63
CA LYS A 523 30.45 -4.06 6.22
C LYS A 523 30.87 -2.60 6.09
N ASP A 524 29.95 -1.73 5.68
CA ASP A 524 30.14 -0.28 5.64
C ASP A 524 30.04 0.39 7.01
N GLY A 525 29.90 -0.39 8.10
CA GLY A 525 29.92 0.11 9.46
C GLY A 525 28.58 0.71 9.93
N PHE A 526 27.45 0.25 9.38
CA PHE A 526 26.12 0.66 9.81
C PHE A 526 25.41 -0.39 10.67
N LEU A 527 24.47 0.08 11.47
CA LEU A 527 23.43 -0.70 12.14
C LEU A 527 22.08 -0.08 11.82
N GLN A 528 21.04 -0.93 11.85
CA GLN A 528 19.67 -0.47 11.72
C GLN A 528 19.11 -0.13 13.09
N MET A 529 18.40 0.99 13.17
CA MET A 529 17.62 1.42 14.30
C MET A 529 16.17 1.54 13.87
N ALA A 530 15.26 1.03 14.67
CA ALA A 530 13.84 1.26 14.48
C ALA A 530 13.21 1.81 15.75
N PHE A 531 12.18 2.61 15.63
CA PHE A 531 11.27 2.88 16.71
C PHE A 531 9.83 2.59 16.30
N ASP A 532 9.01 2.23 17.29
CA ASP A 532 7.59 1.92 17.11
C ASP A 532 6.77 2.57 18.22
N PHE A 533 5.57 3.06 17.87
CA PHE A 533 4.65 3.65 18.83
C PHE A 533 3.96 2.57 19.66
N ASP A 534 3.95 2.73 20.97
CA ASP A 534 3.21 1.84 21.85
C ASP A 534 1.70 2.11 21.74
N SER A 535 0.96 1.18 21.14
CA SER A 535 -0.51 1.17 21.09
C SER A 535 -1.11 2.50 20.58
N LEU A 536 -0.55 3.09 19.53
CA LEU A 536 -0.90 4.43 19.04
C LEU A 536 -2.43 4.62 18.85
N GLU A 537 -3.10 3.66 18.18
CA GLU A 537 -4.54 3.76 17.92
C GLU A 537 -5.36 3.77 19.23
N ALA A 538 -5.01 2.93 20.20
CA ALA A 538 -5.66 2.90 21.51
C ALA A 538 -5.49 4.22 22.26
N LYS A 539 -4.31 4.84 22.20
CA LYS A 539 -4.04 6.15 22.79
C LYS A 539 -4.81 7.29 22.11
N MET A 540 -4.99 7.21 20.78
CA MET A 540 -5.85 8.16 20.06
C MET A 540 -7.31 8.00 20.45
N GLU A 541 -7.79 6.76 20.62
CA GLU A 541 -9.14 6.48 21.11
C GLU A 541 -9.31 7.03 22.54
N THR A 542 -8.35 6.78 23.43
CA THR A 542 -8.33 7.32 24.80
C THR A 542 -8.45 8.85 24.81
N HIS A 543 -7.62 9.54 24.02
CA HIS A 543 -7.69 11.00 23.91
C HIS A 543 -9.06 11.48 23.42
N ALA A 544 -9.60 10.85 22.39
CA ALA A 544 -10.84 11.27 21.76
C ALA A 544 -12.07 11.12 22.67
N VAL A 545 -12.08 10.08 23.51
CA VAL A 545 -13.20 9.82 24.43
C VAL A 545 -13.07 10.55 25.78
N TRP A 546 -11.92 11.14 26.07
CA TRP A 546 -11.57 11.66 27.41
C TRP A 546 -12.61 12.59 28.03
N LYS A 547 -13.22 13.46 27.22
CA LYS A 547 -14.20 14.46 27.69
C LYS A 547 -15.60 13.90 27.94
N TYR A 548 -15.87 12.64 27.60
CA TYR A 548 -17.18 12.02 27.77
C TYR A 548 -17.26 11.31 29.13
N PRO A 549 -18.49 11.16 29.71
CA PRO A 549 -18.66 10.42 30.97
C PRO A 549 -18.08 9.01 30.88
N GLY A 550 -17.24 8.63 31.87
CA GLY A 550 -16.52 7.35 31.86
C GLY A 550 -15.39 7.26 30.83
N GLY A 551 -15.05 8.35 30.15
CA GLY A 551 -14.01 8.38 29.09
C GLY A 551 -12.61 8.03 29.58
N PRO A 552 -12.11 8.64 30.69
CA PRO A 552 -10.81 8.30 31.26
C PRO A 552 -10.68 6.82 31.63
N GLU A 553 -11.66 6.25 32.34
CA GLU A 553 -11.68 4.87 32.80
C GLU A 553 -11.69 3.90 31.62
N TYR A 554 -12.55 4.16 30.65
CA TYR A 554 -12.58 3.39 29.39
C TYR A 554 -11.24 3.49 28.66
N GLY A 555 -10.70 4.69 28.54
CA GLY A 555 -9.42 4.93 27.87
C GLY A 555 -8.27 4.18 28.54
N TYR A 556 -8.17 4.21 29.85
CA TYR A 556 -7.14 3.44 30.57
C TYR A 556 -7.27 1.93 30.36
N SER A 557 -8.49 1.40 30.22
CA SER A 557 -8.70 -0.02 29.93
C SER A 557 -8.18 -0.46 28.56
N LEU A 558 -8.03 0.47 27.60
CA LEU A 558 -7.52 0.16 26.26
C LEU A 558 -6.03 -0.20 26.28
N THR A 559 -5.26 0.34 27.22
CA THR A 559 -3.82 0.14 27.36
C THR A 559 -3.44 -0.64 28.63
N ALA A 560 -4.42 -1.08 29.43
CA ALA A 560 -4.20 -1.85 30.63
C ALA A 560 -3.66 -3.26 30.34
N GLU A 561 -2.89 -3.79 31.31
CA GLU A 561 -2.42 -5.17 31.27
C GLU A 561 -3.55 -6.16 31.63
N LYS A 562 -3.36 -7.40 31.23
CA LYS A 562 -4.25 -8.50 31.61
C LYS A 562 -4.23 -8.69 33.14
N PRO A 563 -5.36 -9.01 33.76
CA PRO A 563 -6.68 -9.30 33.21
C PRO A 563 -7.60 -8.07 33.10
N ASN A 564 -7.09 -6.85 33.22
CA ASN A 564 -7.87 -5.61 33.26
C ASN A 564 -7.97 -4.88 31.93
N ASP A 565 -7.38 -5.45 30.87
CA ASP A 565 -7.47 -4.90 29.51
C ASP A 565 -8.92 -5.00 28.97
N CYS A 566 -9.26 -4.09 28.05
CA CYS A 566 -10.59 -3.95 27.47
C CYS A 566 -11.14 -5.27 26.88
N HIS A 567 -10.28 -6.12 26.33
CA HIS A 567 -10.71 -7.41 25.76
C HIS A 567 -11.06 -8.43 26.83
N SER A 568 -10.31 -8.46 27.95
CA SER A 568 -10.60 -9.33 29.09
C SER A 568 -11.87 -8.90 29.79
N VAL A 569 -12.08 -7.59 29.96
CA VAL A 569 -13.31 -7.04 30.55
C VAL A 569 -14.52 -7.37 29.67
N LEU A 570 -14.41 -7.16 28.35
CA LEU A 570 -15.48 -7.48 27.41
C LEU A 570 -15.82 -8.98 27.41
N ALA A 571 -14.79 -9.84 27.43
CA ALA A 571 -14.99 -11.29 27.47
C ALA A 571 -15.73 -11.74 28.73
N ARG A 572 -15.40 -11.18 29.90
CA ARG A 572 -16.12 -11.47 31.15
C ARG A 572 -17.59 -11.04 31.08
N SER A 573 -17.84 -9.80 30.64
CA SER A 573 -19.19 -9.28 30.48
C SER A 573 -20.05 -10.14 29.53
N ILE A 574 -19.49 -10.54 28.40
CA ILE A 574 -20.18 -11.42 27.45
C ILE A 574 -20.41 -12.82 28.06
N THR A 575 -19.45 -13.35 28.82
CA THR A 575 -19.58 -14.64 29.52
C THR A 575 -20.77 -14.62 30.50
N GLU A 576 -20.91 -13.55 31.28
CA GLU A 576 -21.99 -13.34 32.21
C GLU A 576 -23.37 -13.25 31.51
N LEU A 577 -23.44 -12.46 30.42
CA LEU A 577 -24.68 -12.24 29.68
C LEU A 577 -25.15 -13.48 28.91
N LEU A 578 -24.24 -14.27 28.36
CA LEU A 578 -24.57 -15.48 27.60
C LEU A 578 -24.69 -16.73 28.48
N GLY A 579 -24.29 -16.69 29.77
CA GLY A 579 -24.23 -17.82 30.66
C GLY A 579 -23.28 -18.95 30.22
N ARG A 580 -22.31 -18.66 29.32
CA ARG A 580 -21.31 -19.58 28.81
C ARG A 580 -19.99 -18.87 28.55
N SER A 581 -18.87 -19.60 28.63
CA SER A 581 -17.54 -19.05 28.46
C SER A 581 -17.37 -18.39 27.09
N PHE A 582 -16.88 -17.15 27.10
CA PHE A 582 -16.51 -16.39 25.91
C PHE A 582 -15.03 -16.01 26.01
N PRO A 583 -14.17 -16.55 25.13
CA PRO A 583 -12.72 -16.37 25.24
C PRO A 583 -12.30 -14.97 24.85
N ARG A 584 -11.26 -14.43 25.54
CA ARG A 584 -10.67 -13.11 25.26
C ARG A 584 -10.26 -12.95 23.79
N GLN A 585 -9.75 -14.03 23.16
CA GLN A 585 -9.34 -13.96 21.75
C GLN A 585 -10.51 -13.65 20.83
N SER A 586 -11.73 -14.09 21.16
CA SER A 586 -12.94 -13.75 20.41
C SER A 586 -13.42 -12.32 20.69
N ALA A 587 -13.14 -11.76 21.88
CA ALA A 587 -13.47 -10.37 22.20
C ALA A 587 -12.64 -9.36 21.38
N LYS A 588 -11.41 -9.69 21.02
CA LYS A 588 -10.52 -8.80 20.23
C LYS A 588 -11.12 -8.44 18.86
N PRO A 589 -11.49 -9.39 17.97
CA PRO A 589 -12.13 -9.08 16.69
C PRO A 589 -13.51 -8.42 16.85
N VAL A 590 -14.25 -8.70 17.95
CA VAL A 590 -15.50 -8.00 18.26
C VAL A 590 -15.24 -6.51 18.50
N LYS A 591 -14.29 -6.17 19.37
CA LYS A 591 -13.91 -4.77 19.68
C LYS A 591 -13.59 -4.00 18.40
N TYR A 592 -12.66 -4.52 17.60
CA TYR A 592 -12.27 -3.85 16.36
C TYR A 592 -13.42 -3.81 15.35
N GLY A 593 -14.16 -4.90 15.18
CA GLY A 593 -15.29 -4.94 14.27
C GLY A 593 -16.35 -3.90 14.62
N CYS A 594 -16.78 -3.82 15.88
CA CYS A 594 -17.79 -2.88 16.35
C CYS A 594 -17.30 -1.42 16.28
N SER A 595 -16.04 -1.14 16.64
CA SER A 595 -15.43 0.19 16.48
C SER A 595 -15.43 0.63 15.02
N TYR A 596 -15.26 -0.31 14.06
CA TYR A 596 -15.31 -0.09 12.62
C TYR A 596 -16.70 -0.32 12.00
N ASN A 597 -17.75 -0.15 12.79
CA ASN A 597 -19.14 -0.17 12.36
C ASN A 597 -19.70 -1.54 11.95
N ALA A 598 -19.13 -2.66 12.45
CA ALA A 598 -19.79 -3.97 12.33
C ALA A 598 -21.16 -3.94 13.02
N GLN A 599 -22.15 -4.52 12.35
CA GLN A 599 -23.51 -4.68 12.86
C GLN A 599 -23.68 -6.09 13.48
N PRO A 600 -24.73 -6.36 14.29
CA PRO A 600 -24.92 -7.63 14.97
C PRO A 600 -24.76 -8.87 14.09
N LYS A 601 -25.28 -8.84 12.87
CA LYS A 601 -25.14 -9.93 11.89
C LYS A 601 -23.67 -10.25 11.57
N ARG A 602 -22.83 -9.21 11.44
CA ARG A 602 -21.40 -9.38 11.20
C ARG A 602 -20.66 -9.86 12.44
N VAL A 603 -21.05 -9.38 13.62
CA VAL A 603 -20.51 -9.85 14.91
C VAL A 603 -20.79 -11.35 15.06
N ALA A 604 -22.03 -11.77 14.87
CA ALA A 604 -22.45 -13.18 14.91
C ALA A 604 -21.60 -14.05 13.95
N LYS A 605 -21.43 -13.60 12.71
CA LYS A 605 -20.58 -14.29 11.71
C LYS A 605 -19.11 -14.36 12.15
N THR A 606 -18.58 -13.29 12.72
CA THR A 606 -17.16 -13.22 13.16
C THR A 606 -16.89 -14.19 14.31
N VAL A 607 -17.84 -14.33 15.23
CA VAL A 607 -17.70 -15.18 16.42
C VAL A 607 -18.20 -16.62 16.17
N GLY A 608 -19.01 -16.84 15.13
CA GLY A 608 -19.58 -18.13 14.80
C GLY A 608 -20.77 -18.50 15.72
N CYS A 609 -21.63 -17.54 16.08
CA CYS A 609 -22.80 -17.71 16.96
C CYS A 609 -24.12 -17.34 16.26
N SER A 610 -25.24 -17.53 16.97
CA SER A 610 -26.57 -17.12 16.51
C SER A 610 -26.65 -15.59 16.33
N LEU A 611 -27.65 -15.12 15.57
CA LEU A 611 -27.89 -13.68 15.42
C LEU A 611 -28.32 -13.04 16.77
N GLU A 612 -29.05 -13.77 17.60
CA GLU A 612 -29.46 -13.35 18.93
C GLU A 612 -28.26 -13.15 19.85
N ASP A 613 -27.34 -14.13 19.93
CA ASP A 613 -26.09 -14.00 20.65
C ASP A 613 -25.23 -12.86 20.08
N GLY A 614 -25.19 -12.72 18.74
CA GLY A 614 -24.50 -11.62 18.08
C GLY A 614 -25.04 -10.24 18.48
N GLN A 615 -26.35 -10.12 18.72
CA GLN A 615 -26.97 -8.89 19.24
C GLN A 615 -26.54 -8.65 20.69
N VAL A 616 -26.57 -9.67 21.55
CA VAL A 616 -26.10 -9.56 22.96
C VAL A 616 -24.66 -9.12 23.04
N ILE A 617 -23.78 -9.72 22.22
CA ILE A 617 -22.35 -9.38 22.14
C ILE A 617 -22.15 -7.92 21.66
N PHE A 618 -22.90 -7.50 20.65
CA PHE A 618 -22.87 -6.13 20.14
C PHE A 618 -23.30 -5.11 21.20
N ASP A 619 -24.36 -5.38 21.92
CA ASP A 619 -24.89 -4.50 22.96
C ASP A 619 -23.94 -4.43 24.19
N ALA A 620 -23.34 -5.57 24.57
CA ALA A 620 -22.32 -5.64 25.61
C ALA A 620 -21.10 -4.75 25.26
N PHE A 621 -20.63 -4.81 24.01
CA PHE A 621 -19.55 -3.93 23.56
C PHE A 621 -19.92 -2.45 23.69
N TRP A 622 -21.07 -2.03 23.17
CA TRP A 622 -21.47 -0.62 23.20
C TRP A 622 -21.84 -0.13 24.60
N THR A 623 -22.19 -1.02 25.51
CA THR A 623 -22.35 -0.71 26.95
C THR A 623 -21.00 -0.42 27.60
N GLN A 624 -20.00 -1.28 27.37
CA GLN A 624 -18.63 -1.05 27.84
C GLN A 624 -17.99 0.18 27.19
N ALA A 625 -18.19 0.38 25.89
CA ALA A 625 -17.66 1.47 25.10
C ALA A 625 -18.62 2.67 25.00
N ALA A 626 -19.40 2.94 26.08
CA ALA A 626 -20.35 4.05 26.09
C ALA A 626 -19.71 5.41 25.74
N PRO A 627 -18.51 5.78 26.22
CA PRO A 627 -17.85 7.02 25.80
C PRO A 627 -17.53 7.07 24.30
N LEU A 628 -17.15 5.94 23.70
CA LEU A 628 -16.92 5.83 22.26
C LEU A 628 -18.21 5.97 21.46
N LYS A 629 -19.34 5.47 21.98
CA LYS A 629 -20.67 5.67 21.39
C LYS A 629 -21.06 7.14 21.35
N LEU A 630 -20.87 7.86 22.46
CA LEU A 630 -21.14 9.29 22.56
C LEU A 630 -20.26 10.10 21.59
N LEU A 631 -18.98 9.76 21.47
CA LEU A 631 -18.08 10.35 20.47
C LEU A 631 -18.60 10.12 19.05
N LYS A 632 -18.99 8.89 18.73
CA LYS A 632 -19.55 8.50 17.42
C LYS A 632 -20.78 9.35 17.07
N GLU A 633 -21.72 9.45 17.97
CA GLU A 633 -22.96 10.23 17.80
C GLU A 633 -22.66 11.71 17.59
N ALA A 634 -21.75 12.29 18.37
CA ALA A 634 -21.34 13.67 18.23
C ALA A 634 -20.68 13.94 16.87
N MET A 635 -19.77 13.07 16.42
CA MET A 635 -19.14 13.20 15.11
C MET A 635 -20.12 13.01 13.96
N GLN A 636 -21.05 12.08 14.07
CA GLN A 636 -22.10 11.88 13.09
C GLN A 636 -23.02 13.08 12.99
N LYS A 637 -23.41 13.66 14.12
CA LYS A 637 -24.21 14.90 14.17
C LYS A 637 -23.47 16.07 13.52
N TYR A 638 -22.17 16.20 13.75
CA TYR A 638 -21.35 17.23 13.09
C TYR A 638 -21.30 17.01 11.57
N TRP A 639 -21.10 15.77 11.11
CA TRP A 639 -21.03 15.40 9.70
C TRP A 639 -22.38 15.64 8.96
N GLU A 640 -23.52 15.36 9.65
CA GLU A 640 -24.89 15.57 9.14
C GLU A 640 -25.37 17.02 9.27
N GLY A 641 -24.63 17.90 9.93
CA GLY A 641 -25.03 19.28 10.25
C GLY A 641 -25.36 20.16 9.03
N PRO A 642 -25.83 21.39 9.25
CA PRO A 642 -26.30 22.28 8.18
C PRO A 642 -25.33 22.38 7.00
N GLY A 643 -25.81 22.14 5.77
CA GLY A 643 -25.01 22.11 4.56
C GLY A 643 -24.31 20.77 4.29
N GLN A 644 -24.61 19.69 5.02
CA GLN A 644 -23.96 18.38 4.91
C GLN A 644 -22.45 18.53 4.73
N LYS A 645 -21.74 18.82 5.82
CA LYS A 645 -20.30 19.18 5.81
C LYS A 645 -19.41 18.14 5.13
N LYS A 646 -19.83 16.84 5.15
CA LYS A 646 -19.12 15.68 4.54
C LYS A 646 -17.67 15.52 5.01
N PHE A 647 -17.25 16.25 6.02
CA PHE A 647 -15.93 16.16 6.64
C PHE A 647 -16.04 16.26 8.16
N ILE A 648 -15.00 15.83 8.86
CA ILE A 648 -14.76 16.11 10.28
C ILE A 648 -13.39 16.76 10.45
N PRO A 649 -13.19 17.66 11.46
CA PRO A 649 -11.85 18.19 11.72
C PRO A 649 -10.96 17.12 12.38
N ALA A 650 -9.72 16.98 11.90
CA ALA A 650 -8.67 16.19 12.52
C ALA A 650 -8.08 16.91 13.75
N ILE A 651 -7.12 16.28 14.46
CA ILE A 651 -6.43 16.88 15.61
C ILE A 651 -5.63 18.13 15.27
N ASP A 652 -5.07 18.22 14.06
CA ASP A 652 -4.40 19.41 13.48
C ASP A 652 -5.36 20.33 12.73
N LYS A 653 -6.67 20.12 12.88
CA LYS A 653 -7.75 20.90 12.28
C LYS A 653 -7.91 20.76 10.75
N ARG A 654 -7.11 19.92 10.05
CA ARG A 654 -7.43 19.64 8.64
C ARG A 654 -8.81 19.00 8.49
N LYS A 655 -9.44 19.19 7.34
CA LYS A 655 -10.75 18.62 7.04
C LYS A 655 -10.57 17.20 6.50
N LEU A 656 -11.04 16.20 7.25
CA LEU A 656 -11.04 14.80 6.83
C LEU A 656 -12.32 14.52 6.04
N PRO A 657 -12.24 14.18 4.75
CA PRO A 657 -13.41 13.82 3.98
C PRO A 657 -13.97 12.48 4.48
N ILE A 658 -15.25 12.44 4.76
CA ILE A 658 -15.94 11.23 5.27
C ILE A 658 -16.94 10.76 4.21
N ARG A 659 -16.71 9.55 3.70
CA ARG A 659 -17.53 8.97 2.62
C ARG A 659 -18.83 8.35 3.11
N SER A 660 -18.89 7.93 4.38
CA SER A 660 -20.11 7.37 4.98
C SER A 660 -20.17 7.64 6.48
N LYS A 661 -21.40 7.73 7.01
CA LYS A 661 -21.68 7.94 8.44
C LYS A 661 -20.98 6.89 9.34
N GLY A 662 -20.84 5.65 8.86
CA GLY A 662 -20.20 4.57 9.60
C GLY A 662 -18.69 4.72 9.79
N ASN A 663 -18.02 5.50 8.94
CA ASN A 663 -16.55 5.58 8.91
C ASN A 663 -15.98 6.73 9.76
N VAL A 664 -16.80 7.54 10.41
CA VAL A 664 -16.36 8.77 11.11
C VAL A 664 -15.30 8.49 12.17
N ILE A 665 -15.48 7.49 13.04
CA ILE A 665 -14.52 7.15 14.11
C ILE A 665 -13.22 6.62 13.50
N ASN A 666 -13.32 5.62 12.63
CA ASN A 666 -12.15 5.00 12.02
C ASN A 666 -11.28 6.03 11.28
N SER A 667 -11.90 6.90 10.47
CA SER A 667 -11.19 7.97 9.77
C SER A 667 -10.51 8.93 10.74
N TYR A 668 -11.17 9.30 11.84
CA TYR A 668 -10.60 10.20 12.84
C TYR A 668 -9.40 9.57 13.55
N LEU A 669 -9.55 8.36 14.12
CA LEU A 669 -8.50 7.70 14.89
C LEU A 669 -7.26 7.40 14.04
N GLN A 670 -7.47 6.88 12.82
CA GLN A 670 -6.37 6.65 11.88
C GLN A 670 -5.66 7.93 11.48
N SER A 671 -6.40 9.01 11.26
CA SER A 671 -5.81 10.30 10.93
C SER A 671 -5.06 10.88 12.14
N ALA A 672 -5.62 10.82 13.34
CA ALA A 672 -4.98 11.30 14.55
C ALA A 672 -3.63 10.60 14.78
N GLY A 673 -3.58 9.28 14.64
CA GLY A 673 -2.33 8.51 14.78
C GLY A 673 -1.27 8.94 13.78
N VAL A 674 -1.60 9.00 12.49
CA VAL A 674 -0.61 9.38 11.46
C VAL A 674 -0.16 10.83 11.57
N ILE A 675 -1.02 11.74 12.02
CA ILE A 675 -0.64 13.14 12.27
C ILE A 675 0.38 13.21 13.41
N CYS A 676 0.18 12.47 14.51
CA CYS A 676 1.16 12.37 15.59
C CYS A 676 2.47 11.74 15.11
N ALA A 677 2.43 10.68 14.31
CA ALA A 677 3.61 10.03 13.77
C ALA A 677 4.42 10.97 12.85
N LYS A 678 3.78 11.73 11.98
CA LYS A 678 4.43 12.76 11.17
C LYS A 678 5.00 13.90 11.99
N ARG A 679 4.30 14.34 13.03
CA ARG A 679 4.80 15.36 13.95
C ARG A 679 6.05 14.85 14.70
N ALA A 680 6.03 13.61 15.17
CA ALA A 680 7.20 12.99 15.79
C ALA A 680 8.39 12.91 14.80
N MET A 681 8.15 12.55 13.54
CA MET A 681 9.17 12.54 12.48
C MET A 681 9.80 13.93 12.31
N VAL A 682 8.99 14.99 12.22
CA VAL A 682 9.49 16.38 12.09
C VAL A 682 10.26 16.83 13.33
N ILE A 683 9.77 16.50 14.52
CA ILE A 683 10.47 16.84 15.78
C ILE A 683 11.79 16.08 15.86
N HIS A 684 11.81 14.79 15.55
CA HIS A 684 13.02 13.96 15.56
C HIS A 684 14.07 14.51 14.59
N ASP A 685 13.67 14.85 13.36
CA ASP A 685 14.55 15.44 12.34
C ASP A 685 15.22 16.73 12.84
N LYS A 686 14.46 17.64 13.46
CA LYS A 686 15.00 18.87 14.08
C LYS A 686 15.93 18.59 15.26
N MET A 687 15.63 17.58 16.06
CA MET A 687 16.49 17.18 17.17
C MET A 687 17.80 16.60 16.67
N LEU A 688 17.77 15.77 15.60
CA LEU A 688 18.98 15.24 14.94
C LEU A 688 19.84 16.38 14.37
N GLU A 689 19.23 17.38 13.73
CA GLU A 689 19.96 18.55 13.21
C GLU A 689 20.63 19.31 14.35
N LYS A 690 19.93 19.58 15.44
CA LYS A 690 20.46 20.28 16.63
C LYS A 690 21.63 19.54 17.31
N GLU A 691 21.61 18.21 17.32
CA GLU A 691 22.65 17.35 17.89
C GLU A 691 23.80 17.07 16.89
N GLY A 692 23.73 17.62 15.65
CA GLY A 692 24.73 17.35 14.60
C GLY A 692 24.70 15.94 14.04
N LEU A 693 23.58 15.21 14.23
CA LEU A 693 23.36 13.84 13.75
C LEU A 693 22.60 13.79 12.42
N SER A 694 22.25 14.92 11.85
CA SER A 694 21.70 14.98 10.48
C SER A 694 22.80 14.95 9.43
N VAL A 695 22.47 14.54 8.21
CA VAL A 695 23.38 14.44 7.09
C VAL A 695 22.77 14.99 5.82
N ASP A 696 23.52 15.77 5.08
CA ASP A 696 23.23 16.16 3.72
C ASP A 696 24.09 15.32 2.77
N PHE A 697 23.49 14.28 2.19
CA PHE A 697 24.21 13.32 1.34
C PHE A 697 24.85 13.95 0.09
N PHE A 698 24.43 15.13 -0.32
CA PHE A 698 24.97 15.84 -1.47
C PHE A 698 26.08 16.83 -1.11
N LYS A 699 26.31 17.07 0.20
CA LYS A 699 27.27 18.04 0.69
C LYS A 699 28.32 17.43 1.64
N ASP A 700 27.85 16.53 2.51
CA ASP A 700 28.68 15.97 3.58
C ASP A 700 29.44 14.72 3.09
N ASP A 701 30.67 14.54 3.57
CA ASP A 701 31.34 13.24 3.48
C ASP A 701 30.69 12.26 4.45
N TRP A 702 29.55 11.70 4.01
CA TRP A 702 28.71 10.82 4.84
C TRP A 702 29.40 9.51 5.22
N ARG A 703 30.46 9.08 4.53
CA ARG A 703 31.21 7.88 4.89
C ARG A 703 31.98 8.05 6.19
N ASN A 704 32.42 9.26 6.50
CA ASN A 704 33.22 9.59 7.68
C ASN A 704 32.46 10.37 8.76
N LYS A 705 31.15 10.60 8.59
CA LYS A 705 30.29 11.36 9.51
C LYS A 705 29.42 10.41 10.32
N ASP A 706 29.27 10.68 11.63
CA ASP A 706 28.22 10.06 12.44
C ASP A 706 26.89 10.72 12.09
N PHE A 707 25.88 9.91 11.81
CA PHE A 707 24.53 10.40 11.48
C PHE A 707 23.46 9.36 11.78
N CYS A 708 22.22 9.81 11.76
CA CYS A 708 21.02 8.99 11.76
C CYS A 708 20.15 9.40 10.58
N GLN A 709 19.87 8.49 9.66
CA GLN A 709 19.07 8.74 8.48
C GLN A 709 17.88 7.81 8.38
N GLN A 710 16.69 8.38 8.21
CA GLN A 710 15.47 7.62 7.94
C GLN A 710 15.58 6.86 6.62
N LEU A 711 15.26 5.56 6.66
CA LEU A 711 15.21 4.65 5.50
C LEU A 711 13.78 4.44 5.00
N ILE A 712 12.83 4.36 5.94
CA ILE A 712 11.40 4.33 5.67
C ILE A 712 10.62 4.71 6.92
N ALA A 713 9.53 5.48 6.74
CA ALA A 713 8.47 5.64 7.74
C ALA A 713 7.29 4.77 7.31
N TYR A 714 6.93 3.78 8.13
CA TYR A 714 5.99 2.74 7.75
C TYR A 714 4.90 2.56 8.81
N HIS A 715 3.70 3.11 8.56
CA HIS A 715 2.57 3.14 9.49
C HIS A 715 2.89 3.90 10.79
N ASP A 716 3.07 3.19 11.90
CA ASP A 716 3.42 3.66 13.24
C ASP A 716 4.88 3.33 13.64
N GLU A 717 5.65 2.75 12.73
CA GLU A 717 7.09 2.50 12.87
C GLU A 717 7.93 3.33 11.90
N ALA A 718 9.20 3.53 12.22
CA ALA A 718 10.17 4.07 11.27
C ALA A 718 11.52 3.36 11.42
N GLN A 719 12.17 3.12 10.25
CA GLN A 719 13.46 2.44 10.16
C GLN A 719 14.53 3.46 9.78
N TYR A 720 15.68 3.38 10.45
CA TYR A 720 16.81 4.28 10.27
C TYR A 720 18.11 3.50 10.13
N GLU A 721 19.11 4.10 9.51
CA GLU A 721 20.49 3.66 9.63
C GLU A 721 21.28 4.60 10.56
N VAL A 722 22.16 4.00 11.38
CA VAL A 722 23.05 4.70 12.28
C VAL A 722 24.45 4.11 12.21
N ARG A 723 25.49 4.89 12.52
CA ARG A 723 26.85 4.36 12.61
C ARG A 723 26.98 3.37 13.76
N ARG A 724 27.63 2.24 13.50
CA ARG A 724 27.95 1.24 14.53
C ARG A 724 28.82 1.83 15.64
N SER A 725 29.75 2.73 15.33
CA SER A 725 30.61 3.45 16.27
C SER A 725 29.80 4.28 17.30
N ALA A 726 28.61 4.75 16.92
CA ALA A 726 27.70 5.52 17.78
C ALA A 726 26.80 4.65 18.67
N VAL A 727 26.91 3.30 18.61
CA VAL A 727 26.08 2.37 19.37
C VAL A 727 26.89 1.68 20.46
N LYS A 728 26.39 1.73 21.69
CA LYS A 728 26.95 1.00 22.85
C LYS A 728 26.07 -0.20 23.17
N PHE A 729 26.66 -1.36 23.40
CA PHE A 729 25.94 -2.58 23.79
C PHE A 729 26.27 -2.94 25.23
N LYS A 730 25.26 -3.41 25.97
CA LYS A 730 25.38 -4.00 27.30
C LYS A 730 24.76 -5.38 27.28
N LYS A 731 25.52 -6.40 27.70
CA LYS A 731 25.09 -7.78 27.80
C LYS A 731 24.54 -8.04 29.20
N PHE A 732 23.57 -8.94 29.28
CA PHE A 732 22.91 -9.41 30.49
C PHE A 732 22.90 -10.94 30.51
N GLU A 733 22.84 -11.54 31.68
CA GLU A 733 22.76 -13.00 31.81
C GLU A 733 21.35 -13.52 31.61
N THR A 734 20.33 -12.73 31.96
CA THR A 734 18.92 -13.10 31.83
C THR A 734 18.08 -12.01 31.19
N GLU A 735 16.92 -12.42 30.68
CA GLU A 735 15.89 -11.49 30.13
C GLU A 735 15.40 -10.51 31.20
N GLU A 736 15.21 -11.01 32.42
CA GLU A 736 14.71 -10.23 33.54
C GLU A 736 15.68 -9.12 33.93
N GLU A 737 16.97 -9.41 34.02
CA GLU A 737 18.01 -8.40 34.24
C GLU A 737 18.00 -7.33 33.14
N ALA A 738 17.87 -7.76 31.85
CA ALA A 738 17.81 -6.83 30.74
C ALA A 738 16.55 -5.95 30.81
N LYS A 739 15.38 -6.49 31.15
CA LYS A 739 14.12 -5.76 31.30
C LYS A 739 14.18 -4.75 32.44
N ASN A 740 14.75 -5.16 33.58
CA ASN A 740 14.82 -4.34 34.80
C ASN A 740 15.99 -3.37 34.81
N PHE A 741 16.84 -3.36 33.80
CA PHE A 741 17.99 -2.47 33.73
C PHE A 741 17.55 -1.00 33.65
N VAL A 742 18.03 -0.19 34.56
CA VAL A 742 17.90 1.26 34.56
C VAL A 742 19.31 1.87 34.46
N ASP A 743 19.48 2.78 33.51
CA ASP A 743 20.75 3.48 33.33
C ASP A 743 21.00 4.47 34.49
N PRO A 744 22.16 4.44 35.17
CA PRO A 744 22.44 5.35 36.29
C PRO A 744 22.45 6.82 35.89
N GLU A 745 22.72 7.14 34.63
CA GLU A 745 22.74 8.51 34.10
C GLU A 745 21.37 8.92 33.52
N GLY A 746 20.36 8.07 33.65
CA GLY A 746 19.00 8.32 33.16
C GLY A 746 18.83 8.22 31.65
N LYS A 747 19.78 7.63 30.92
CA LYS A 747 19.69 7.42 29.46
C LYS A 747 18.66 6.38 29.09
N ARG A 748 17.90 6.63 28.03
CA ARG A 748 16.95 5.65 27.49
C ARG A 748 17.68 4.69 26.55
N TRP A 749 17.79 3.42 26.96
CA TRP A 749 18.31 2.32 26.16
C TRP A 749 17.23 1.67 25.32
N SER A 750 17.62 0.93 24.28
CA SER A 750 16.73 0.13 23.41
C SER A 750 15.88 -0.84 24.22
N ASP A 751 14.85 -1.37 23.62
CA ASP A 751 14.18 -2.54 24.16
C ASP A 751 15.12 -3.76 24.16
N VAL A 752 14.71 -4.84 24.82
CA VAL A 752 15.56 -6.02 25.00
C VAL A 752 15.82 -6.70 23.67
N ILE A 753 17.09 -6.93 23.36
CA ILE A 753 17.54 -7.63 22.15
C ILE A 753 17.99 -9.02 22.56
N HIS A 754 17.45 -10.05 21.93
CA HIS A 754 17.86 -11.44 22.11
C HIS A 754 18.47 -12.00 20.82
N ASN A 755 19.63 -12.64 20.91
CA ASN A 755 20.27 -13.37 19.81
C ASN A 755 21.07 -14.57 20.35
N ASP A 756 21.77 -15.29 19.48
CA ASP A 756 22.57 -16.48 19.83
C ASP A 756 23.66 -16.21 20.89
N LYS A 757 24.03 -14.96 21.12
CA LYS A 757 25.06 -14.54 22.10
C LYS A 757 24.49 -14.13 23.46
N GLY A 758 23.14 -14.13 23.60
CA GLY A 758 22.44 -13.82 24.85
C GLY A 758 21.53 -12.60 24.77
N TRP A 759 21.32 -11.98 25.94
CA TRP A 759 20.43 -10.85 26.15
C TRP A 759 21.21 -9.54 26.14
N PHE A 760 20.74 -8.55 25.41
CA PHE A 760 21.41 -7.26 25.27
C PHE A 760 20.41 -6.09 25.36
N ARG A 761 20.94 -4.92 25.69
CA ARG A 761 20.34 -3.64 25.35
C ARG A 761 21.38 -2.77 24.64
N ALA A 762 20.94 -1.93 23.75
CA ALA A 762 21.78 -1.02 23.01
C ALA A 762 21.43 0.43 23.36
N TYR A 763 22.44 1.29 23.42
CA TYR A 763 22.23 2.72 23.53
C TYR A 763 22.70 3.42 22.27
N ASN A 764 21.81 4.23 21.72
CA ASN A 764 22.11 5.18 20.65
C ASN A 764 21.38 6.50 20.91
N ARG A 765 22.08 7.63 20.77
CA ARG A 765 21.50 8.94 21.05
C ARG A 765 20.30 9.25 20.16
N ALA A 766 20.37 8.92 18.86
CA ALA A 766 19.26 9.14 17.93
C ALA A 766 18.00 8.32 18.31
N GLY A 767 18.16 7.08 18.82
CA GLY A 767 17.04 6.27 19.31
C GLY A 767 16.39 6.90 20.56
N GLU A 768 17.19 7.40 21.48
CA GLU A 768 16.67 8.14 22.63
C GLU A 768 15.91 9.40 22.20
N LEU A 769 16.42 10.16 21.22
CA LEU A 769 15.76 11.33 20.65
C LEU A 769 14.43 10.96 19.94
N ALA A 770 14.37 9.81 19.27
CA ALA A 770 13.14 9.33 18.64
C ALA A 770 12.03 9.08 19.67
N VAL A 771 12.36 8.42 20.79
CA VAL A 771 11.40 8.22 21.91
C VAL A 771 10.94 9.56 22.48
N GLN A 772 11.84 10.53 22.68
CA GLN A 772 11.49 11.87 23.13
C GLN A 772 10.58 12.59 22.13
N ALA A 773 10.86 12.49 20.82
CA ALA A 773 10.06 13.12 19.78
C ALA A 773 8.63 12.57 19.74
N VAL A 774 8.44 11.26 19.97
CA VAL A 774 7.12 10.65 20.11
C VAL A 774 6.34 11.28 21.27
N LYS A 775 6.93 11.40 22.45
CA LYS A 775 6.31 12.07 23.60
C LYS A 775 5.95 13.52 23.27
N MET A 776 6.91 14.29 22.73
CA MET A 776 6.71 15.68 22.36
C MET A 776 5.62 15.88 21.29
N SER A 777 5.40 14.91 20.40
CA SER A 777 4.31 14.98 19.40
C SER A 777 2.94 14.95 20.06
N GLY A 778 2.76 14.15 21.11
CA GLY A 778 1.55 14.12 21.93
C GLY A 778 1.33 15.42 22.71
N GLU A 779 2.39 15.96 23.28
CA GLU A 779 2.37 17.24 24.01
C GLU A 779 2.01 18.41 23.05
N TYR A 780 2.55 18.41 21.83
CA TYR A 780 2.25 19.42 20.80
C TYR A 780 0.75 19.50 20.51
N TYR A 781 0.09 18.37 20.35
CA TYR A 781 -1.36 18.30 20.12
C TYR A 781 -2.18 18.30 21.42
N LYS A 782 -1.55 18.48 22.59
CA LYS A 782 -2.19 18.51 23.92
C LYS A 782 -3.06 17.28 24.16
N LEU A 783 -2.51 16.11 23.87
CA LEU A 783 -3.22 14.85 24.10
C LEU A 783 -3.44 14.64 25.60
N ASN A 784 -4.57 14.03 25.97
CA ASN A 784 -4.89 13.67 27.36
C ASN A 784 -4.16 12.40 27.84
N VAL A 785 -3.36 11.79 26.97
CA VAL A 785 -2.58 10.58 27.24
C VAL A 785 -1.18 10.76 26.68
N GLU A 786 -0.17 10.30 27.41
CA GLU A 786 1.21 10.37 26.96
C GLU A 786 1.47 9.35 25.85
N LEU A 787 2.07 9.81 24.75
CA LEU A 787 2.58 8.92 23.71
C LEU A 787 3.93 8.35 24.15
N THR A 788 4.09 7.06 24.05
CA THR A 788 5.32 6.33 24.33
C THR A 788 5.76 5.50 23.12
N ALA A 789 7.05 5.22 23.09
CA ALA A 789 7.66 4.38 22.07
C ALA A 789 8.83 3.59 22.64
N GLY A 790 9.13 2.45 22.06
CA GLY A 790 10.39 1.75 22.20
C GLY A 790 11.29 1.98 20.97
N TYR A 791 12.58 1.64 21.09
CA TYR A 791 13.45 1.54 19.93
C TYR A 791 14.32 0.28 19.99
N MET A 792 14.66 -0.26 18.85
CA MET A 792 15.46 -1.45 18.66
C MET A 792 16.71 -1.15 17.82
N ILE A 793 17.76 -1.93 18.02
CA ILE A 793 18.98 -1.91 17.19
C ILE A 793 19.21 -3.31 16.64
N GLY A 794 19.43 -3.41 15.36
CA GLY A 794 19.69 -4.67 14.65
C GLY A 794 20.46 -4.47 13.36
N THR A 795 20.33 -5.40 12.44
CA THR A 795 21.00 -5.36 11.13
C THR A 795 20.04 -5.32 9.96
N ASN A 796 18.77 -5.63 10.19
CA ASN A 796 17.71 -5.63 9.18
C ASN A 796 16.35 -5.41 9.83
N TRP A 797 15.33 -5.22 9.00
CA TRP A 797 13.97 -4.90 9.47
C TRP A 797 13.33 -6.02 10.31
N ALA A 798 13.69 -7.31 10.09
CA ALA A 798 13.17 -8.40 10.91
C ALA A 798 13.75 -8.39 12.34
N THR A 799 14.98 -7.91 12.53
CA THR A 799 15.65 -7.83 13.83
C THR A 799 15.36 -6.54 14.60
N CYS A 800 14.67 -5.59 13.96
CA CYS A 800 14.31 -4.30 14.53
C CYS A 800 12.79 -4.12 14.70
N HIS A 801 12.00 -5.23 14.77
CA HIS A 801 10.54 -5.15 14.86
C HIS A 801 9.99 -6.07 15.96
#